data_6484f18108315006cbb432186b84ae12
#
_entry.id   6484f18108315006cbb432186b84ae12
#
_cell.length_a   1.000
_cell.length_b   1.000
_cell.length_c   1.000
_cell.angle_alpha   90.00
_cell.angle_beta   90.00
_cell.angle_gamma   90.00
#
_symmetry.space_group_name_H-M   'P 1'
#
loop_
_entity.id
_entity.type
_entity.pdbx_description
1 polymer ?
#
loop_
_entity_poly.entity_id
_entity_poly.type
_entity_poly.pdbx_seq_one_letter_code
_entity_poly.pdbx_strand_id
1 'polypeptide(L)'
;ICAAGFNGFRDAHQPHHLDYQKYWDEKGILFWTQFSAHVWYDTPEFRENFKKLLRQWVKERRNSPSVVIWGLQNESTLPREFAQECSEIIREMDPTARTMRVITTCNGGEGTDWNVIQKWSGTYGGDVTKYGKELSRKNQLLNGEYGAWRSIGLHTESGEFEVNGTWSEDRMCRLMETKIRLAEQARDSVCGQFQWIYSSHDNPGRRQPDEAYRKIDKVGPFNYKGLVTPWEEPLDVYYMYRANYVPAAKDPMVYLVSHTWTDRFKEGRRRATIEAYSNCDSVLLYNDMSDGKVTFLGRKGNNGVGTHFVWENRDIRYNVLRAVGYYKGKPVAEDIIILEGLERAPRFDALYQEAKPVLKGEEGYNYLYRINCGGDEYTDSFGQLWSQDNLGYSRSWAANFEGLNPYLASQRTTSDPIRGTRDWTLFQSFRFGRHQLEYRFPVADGIYRIEFYFTEPWYGTGGSASTDCEGLRIFDVMVNDSLVLDDLDVWAESGHDGACKKVVYAVAKQGLLKIHFPEVKAGQALISGIAIASANQELKPSVFPASGLKASELLSAADRNWVAPDWSWEAADKELLVKTPKELLPEDKNARASVAYEAETASVKGAFTKREHRKQMGVFFGKGKKNSIEWSVSTGLAQIYALRFKYMNPTGKPLPVRMQFIDSKGVTLKDDILTFPETPDKWKMVSTTTGTFINAGYYKVLLSAEDMNGLAFDALEIQ
;
A
#
# COMPACT_ATOMS: atom_id res chain seq x y z
N ILE A 1 -5.10 5.14 -13.96
CA ILE A 1 -4.77 6.56 -13.80
C ILE A 1 -5.82 7.42 -14.49
N CYS A 2 -6.00 7.32 -15.80
CA CYS A 2 -6.99 8.12 -16.55
C CYS A 2 -8.43 7.89 -16.09
N ALA A 3 -8.81 6.67 -15.77
CA ALA A 3 -10.14 6.32 -15.27
C ALA A 3 -10.43 6.91 -13.87
N ALA A 4 -9.41 7.19 -13.08
CA ALA A 4 -9.52 7.91 -11.81
C ALA A 4 -9.47 9.45 -11.98
N GLY A 5 -9.34 9.94 -13.23
CA GLY A 5 -9.35 11.38 -13.55
C GLY A 5 -8.02 12.09 -13.40
N PHE A 6 -6.91 11.38 -13.18
CA PHE A 6 -5.58 12.00 -13.16
C PHE A 6 -5.13 12.38 -14.57
N ASN A 7 -4.52 13.54 -14.69
CA ASN A 7 -4.02 14.09 -15.94
C ASN A 7 -2.51 14.28 -15.98
N GLY A 8 -1.81 13.93 -14.91
CA GLY A 8 -0.36 14.01 -14.79
C GLY A 8 0.23 12.79 -14.13
N PHE A 9 1.44 12.44 -14.49
CA PHE A 9 2.21 11.36 -13.91
C PHE A 9 3.65 11.82 -13.67
N ARG A 10 4.24 11.40 -12.56
CA ARG A 10 5.62 11.66 -12.21
C ARG A 10 6.36 10.34 -12.02
N ASP A 11 7.46 10.15 -12.73
CA ASP A 11 8.42 9.09 -12.41
C ASP A 11 9.00 9.34 -11.02
N ALA A 12 8.90 8.35 -10.15
CA ALA A 12 9.42 8.52 -8.81
C ALA A 12 10.03 7.21 -8.28
N HIS A 13 11.31 7.19 -7.98
CA HIS A 13 12.32 8.26 -8.08
C HIS A 13 13.41 7.85 -9.06
N GLN A 14 13.01 7.32 -10.18
CA GLN A 14 13.88 6.82 -11.25
C GLN A 14 13.08 6.75 -12.56
N PRO A 15 13.77 6.74 -13.71
CA PRO A 15 13.10 6.53 -14.99
C PRO A 15 12.42 5.16 -15.03
N HIS A 16 11.14 5.13 -15.42
CA HIS A 16 10.40 3.91 -15.69
C HIS A 16 10.63 3.41 -17.12
N HIS A 17 10.08 2.25 -17.44
CA HIS A 17 10.16 1.63 -18.76
C HIS A 17 9.59 2.56 -19.85
N LEU A 18 10.17 2.53 -21.07
CA LEU A 18 9.77 3.43 -22.17
C LEU A 18 8.34 3.19 -22.68
N ASP A 19 7.76 2.01 -22.46
CA ASP A 19 6.37 1.74 -22.82
C ASP A 19 5.38 2.64 -22.06
N TYR A 20 5.69 3.01 -20.81
CA TYR A 20 4.88 4.00 -20.07
C TYR A 20 4.85 5.35 -20.80
N GLN A 21 6.01 5.81 -21.29
CA GLN A 21 6.10 7.05 -22.02
C GLN A 21 5.23 7.02 -23.30
N LYS A 22 5.32 5.95 -24.07
CA LYS A 22 4.49 5.75 -25.26
C LYS A 22 3.00 5.81 -24.92
N TYR A 23 2.61 5.13 -23.86
CA TYR A 23 1.23 5.16 -23.37
C TYR A 23 0.78 6.56 -22.94
N TRP A 24 1.64 7.31 -22.23
CA TRP A 24 1.33 8.70 -21.85
C TRP A 24 1.18 9.61 -23.06
N ASP A 25 2.01 9.45 -24.06
CA ASP A 25 1.91 10.18 -25.34
C ASP A 25 0.55 9.92 -26.02
N GLU A 26 0.12 8.67 -26.08
CA GLU A 26 -1.16 8.27 -26.67
C GLU A 26 -2.37 8.77 -25.85
N LYS A 27 -2.28 8.78 -24.54
CA LYS A 27 -3.38 9.19 -23.64
C LYS A 27 -3.39 10.67 -23.29
N GLY A 28 -2.37 11.42 -23.68
CA GLY A 28 -2.26 12.86 -23.38
C GLY A 28 -2.03 13.17 -21.90
N ILE A 29 -1.31 12.31 -21.18
CA ILE A 29 -0.94 12.53 -19.78
C ILE A 29 0.26 13.47 -19.71
N LEU A 30 0.21 14.50 -18.88
CA LEU A 30 1.33 15.37 -18.60
C LEU A 30 2.39 14.60 -17.82
N PHE A 31 3.59 14.46 -18.39
CA PHE A 31 4.62 13.60 -17.81
C PHE A 31 5.78 14.41 -17.24
N TRP A 32 5.96 14.29 -15.94
CA TRP A 32 7.15 14.69 -15.24
C TRP A 32 8.11 13.50 -15.18
N THR A 33 9.00 13.38 -16.16
CA THR A 33 10.01 12.33 -16.11
C THR A 33 11.12 12.73 -15.15
N GLN A 34 11.53 11.80 -14.31
CA GLN A 34 12.53 12.07 -13.28
C GLN A 34 13.75 11.18 -13.43
N PHE A 35 14.93 11.79 -13.35
CA PHE A 35 16.21 11.11 -13.31
C PHE A 35 16.51 10.61 -11.90
N SER A 36 17.28 9.54 -11.80
CA SER A 36 17.54 8.84 -10.55
C SER A 36 18.61 9.55 -9.71
N ALA A 37 18.20 10.46 -8.85
CA ALA A 37 19.09 11.09 -7.90
C ALA A 37 18.45 11.23 -6.52
N HIS A 38 18.18 10.10 -5.88
CA HIS A 38 17.85 10.04 -4.45
C HIS A 38 19.08 9.65 -3.62
N VAL A 39 20.12 9.14 -4.28
CA VAL A 39 21.44 8.86 -3.73
C VAL A 39 22.43 9.78 -4.41
N TRP A 40 23.30 10.43 -3.64
CA TRP A 40 24.27 11.38 -4.16
C TRP A 40 25.63 11.22 -3.49
N TYR A 41 26.67 11.02 -4.33
CA TYR A 41 28.05 11.08 -3.93
C TYR A 41 28.75 12.21 -4.70
N ASP A 42 29.33 13.17 -4.03
CA ASP A 42 30.00 14.28 -4.69
C ASP A 42 31.49 13.91 -4.99
N THR A 43 31.66 12.98 -5.92
CA THR A 43 32.99 12.62 -6.48
C THR A 43 33.02 12.88 -7.97
N PRO A 44 34.22 13.14 -8.56
CA PRO A 44 34.38 13.34 -10.00
C PRO A 44 33.82 12.17 -10.82
N GLU A 45 34.08 10.95 -10.40
CA GLU A 45 33.62 9.73 -11.08
C GLU A 45 32.09 9.61 -11.06
N PHE A 46 31.47 9.94 -9.94
CA PHE A 46 30.00 9.95 -9.84
C PHE A 46 29.40 11.02 -10.77
N ARG A 47 29.97 12.24 -10.78
CA ARG A 47 29.51 13.32 -11.66
C ARG A 47 29.61 12.94 -13.13
N GLU A 48 30.73 12.34 -13.56
CA GLU A 48 30.90 11.90 -14.94
C GLU A 48 29.93 10.79 -15.34
N ASN A 49 29.73 9.80 -14.46
CA ASN A 49 28.76 8.75 -14.71
C ASN A 49 27.32 9.29 -14.75
N PHE A 50 26.99 10.22 -13.85
CA PHE A 50 25.69 10.88 -13.83
C PHE A 50 25.43 11.61 -15.17
N LYS A 51 26.38 12.40 -15.66
CA LYS A 51 26.25 13.12 -16.95
C LYS A 51 26.13 12.18 -18.14
N LYS A 52 26.85 11.05 -18.13
CA LYS A 52 26.74 10.02 -19.17
C LYS A 52 25.33 9.42 -19.21
N LEU A 53 24.80 9.01 -18.08
CA LEU A 53 23.45 8.45 -17.96
C LEU A 53 22.37 9.51 -18.26
N LEU A 54 22.57 10.74 -17.81
CA LEU A 54 21.69 11.88 -18.11
C LEU A 54 21.53 12.09 -19.63
N ARG A 55 22.63 12.07 -20.39
CA ARG A 55 22.58 12.19 -21.84
C ARG A 55 21.79 11.07 -22.50
N GLN A 56 21.94 9.84 -22.03
CA GLN A 56 21.18 8.70 -22.52
C GLN A 56 19.68 8.88 -22.21
N TRP A 57 19.35 9.21 -20.98
CA TRP A 57 17.97 9.43 -20.54
C TRP A 57 17.26 10.52 -21.34
N VAL A 58 17.92 11.66 -21.59
CA VAL A 58 17.36 12.74 -22.42
C VAL A 58 17.18 12.26 -23.87
N LYS A 59 18.15 11.55 -24.43
CA LYS A 59 18.08 11.03 -25.80
C LYS A 59 16.86 10.12 -26.00
N GLU A 60 16.55 9.29 -25.01
CA GLU A 60 15.42 8.35 -25.06
C GLU A 60 14.07 9.05 -24.96
N ARG A 61 13.99 10.21 -24.27
CA ARG A 61 12.70 10.81 -23.88
C ARG A 61 12.38 12.15 -24.52
N ARG A 62 13.34 12.84 -25.11
CA ARG A 62 13.17 14.20 -25.64
C ARG A 62 12.10 14.33 -26.77
N ASN A 63 11.84 13.24 -27.49
CA ASN A 63 10.86 13.24 -28.57
C ASN A 63 9.43 12.92 -28.12
N SER A 64 9.23 12.64 -26.82
CA SER A 64 7.91 12.38 -26.25
C SER A 64 7.15 13.69 -26.00
N PRO A 65 5.99 13.92 -26.63
CA PRO A 65 5.21 15.13 -26.41
C PRO A 65 4.60 15.22 -25.00
N SER A 66 4.40 14.09 -24.32
CA SER A 66 3.90 14.08 -22.95
C SER A 66 4.89 14.62 -21.92
N VAL A 67 6.20 14.56 -22.19
CA VAL A 67 7.22 15.08 -21.28
C VAL A 67 7.13 16.61 -21.22
N VAL A 68 6.71 17.13 -20.09
CA VAL A 68 6.58 18.58 -19.84
C VAL A 68 7.58 19.07 -18.81
N ILE A 69 8.09 18.19 -17.94
CA ILE A 69 9.05 18.50 -16.89
C ILE A 69 10.18 17.47 -16.89
N TRP A 70 11.41 17.99 -16.88
CA TRP A 70 12.64 17.25 -16.64
C TRP A 70 13.02 17.35 -15.17
N GLY A 71 12.96 16.25 -14.41
CA GLY A 71 13.32 16.20 -12.99
C GLY A 71 14.74 15.67 -12.79
N LEU A 72 15.64 16.44 -12.20
CA LEU A 72 17.02 16.01 -11.97
C LEU A 72 17.15 15.11 -10.72
N GLN A 73 16.39 15.39 -9.66
CA GLN A 73 16.55 14.69 -8.40
C GLN A 73 15.30 14.78 -7.50
N ASN A 74 15.23 13.90 -6.50
CA ASN A 74 14.26 13.93 -5.43
C ASN A 74 14.97 13.91 -4.07
N GLU A 75 14.59 14.82 -3.17
CA GLU A 75 15.02 14.86 -1.76
C GLU A 75 16.53 14.71 -1.55
N SER A 76 17.30 15.24 -2.49
CA SER A 76 18.75 15.25 -2.52
C SER A 76 19.24 16.68 -2.74
N THR A 77 20.46 16.97 -2.37
CA THR A 77 21.05 18.30 -2.54
C THR A 77 22.15 18.26 -3.60
N LEU A 78 21.76 18.23 -4.87
CA LEU A 78 22.73 18.45 -5.94
C LEU A 78 23.45 19.80 -5.72
N PRO A 79 24.79 19.87 -5.80
CA PRO A 79 25.48 21.15 -5.83
C PRO A 79 24.92 22.02 -6.94
N ARG A 80 24.71 23.31 -6.63
CA ARG A 80 24.09 24.27 -7.56
C ARG A 80 24.75 24.31 -8.92
N GLU A 81 26.08 24.39 -8.94
CA GLU A 81 26.88 24.44 -10.17
C GLU A 81 26.73 23.16 -11.01
N PHE A 82 26.63 22.01 -10.35
CA PHE A 82 26.42 20.74 -11.04
C PHE A 82 24.99 20.60 -11.59
N ALA A 83 23.99 21.05 -10.85
CA ALA A 83 22.63 21.13 -11.36
C ALA A 83 22.49 22.06 -12.56
N GLN A 84 23.21 23.17 -12.56
CA GLN A 84 23.30 24.09 -13.72
C GLN A 84 23.96 23.40 -14.91
N GLU A 85 25.11 22.72 -14.72
CA GLU A 85 25.79 21.97 -15.78
C GLU A 85 24.85 20.90 -16.39
N CYS A 86 24.15 20.13 -15.54
CA CYS A 86 23.16 19.13 -16.00
C CYS A 86 21.99 19.77 -16.74
N SER A 87 21.53 20.95 -16.30
CA SER A 87 20.46 21.69 -16.97
C SER A 87 20.86 22.14 -18.36
N GLU A 88 22.10 22.60 -18.55
CA GLU A 88 22.60 22.96 -19.88
C GLU A 88 22.74 21.75 -20.79
N ILE A 89 23.20 20.60 -20.27
CA ILE A 89 23.20 19.33 -21.03
C ILE A 89 21.80 19.00 -21.56
N ILE A 90 20.77 19.11 -20.70
CA ILE A 90 19.38 18.89 -21.13
C ILE A 90 18.99 19.86 -22.22
N ARG A 91 19.27 21.16 -22.07
CA ARG A 91 18.92 22.21 -23.05
C ARG A 91 19.64 22.09 -24.37
N GLU A 92 20.87 21.58 -24.37
CA GLU A 92 21.63 21.26 -25.59
C GLU A 92 20.98 20.11 -26.35
N MET A 93 20.57 19.07 -25.65
CA MET A 93 20.02 17.86 -26.24
C MET A 93 18.52 17.95 -26.56
N ASP A 94 17.80 18.77 -25.81
CA ASP A 94 16.38 19.08 -25.98
C ASP A 94 16.19 20.60 -26.00
N PRO A 95 16.24 21.24 -27.17
CA PRO A 95 16.08 22.70 -27.29
C PRO A 95 14.76 23.24 -26.77
N THR A 96 13.71 22.38 -26.69
CA THR A 96 12.40 22.77 -26.10
C THR A 96 12.50 23.06 -24.61
N ALA A 97 13.51 22.54 -23.92
CA ALA A 97 13.81 22.87 -22.53
C ALA A 97 14.31 24.30 -22.29
N ARG A 98 14.52 25.08 -23.36
CA ARG A 98 14.81 26.51 -23.26
C ARG A 98 13.56 27.40 -23.22
N THR A 99 12.42 26.88 -23.67
CA THR A 99 11.22 27.72 -23.91
C THR A 99 9.92 27.10 -23.42
N MET A 100 9.83 25.80 -23.35
CA MET A 100 8.57 25.08 -23.09
C MET A 100 8.66 24.09 -21.90
N ARG A 101 9.69 23.24 -21.88
CA ARG A 101 9.87 22.21 -20.83
C ARG A 101 10.67 22.78 -19.67
N VAL A 102 10.19 22.53 -18.47
CA VAL A 102 10.81 23.03 -17.24
C VAL A 102 11.78 21.98 -16.69
N ILE A 103 12.93 22.43 -16.23
CA ILE A 103 13.90 21.57 -15.53
C ILE A 103 13.77 21.81 -14.04
N THR A 104 13.63 20.75 -13.25
CA THR A 104 13.32 20.85 -11.81
C THR A 104 14.27 20.04 -10.95
N THR A 105 14.42 20.51 -9.72
CA THR A 105 14.71 19.69 -8.54
C THR A 105 13.42 19.48 -7.75
N CYS A 106 13.39 18.48 -6.86
CA CYS A 106 12.23 18.25 -6.01
C CYS A 106 12.65 18.12 -4.54
N ASN A 107 12.10 18.98 -3.71
CA ASN A 107 12.31 19.05 -2.26
C ASN A 107 13.78 19.12 -1.85
N GLY A 108 14.54 19.96 -2.53
CA GLY A 108 15.93 20.26 -2.25
C GLY A 108 16.73 20.63 -3.49
N GLY A 109 17.87 21.28 -3.26
CA GLY A 109 18.79 21.73 -4.31
C GLY A 109 18.36 23.00 -5.03
N GLU A 110 19.34 23.61 -5.68
CA GLU A 110 19.19 24.80 -6.50
C GLU A 110 19.89 24.58 -7.86
N GLY A 111 19.75 25.51 -8.78
CA GLY A 111 20.47 25.51 -10.08
C GLY A 111 19.63 24.97 -11.24
N THR A 112 18.35 24.75 -11.04
CA THR A 112 17.36 24.45 -12.07
C THR A 112 16.35 25.58 -12.20
N ASP A 113 15.41 25.47 -13.15
CA ASP A 113 14.39 26.50 -13.37
C ASP A 113 13.40 26.57 -12.17
N TRP A 114 13.14 25.44 -11.52
CA TRP A 114 12.15 25.35 -10.46
C TRP A 114 12.51 24.30 -9.41
N ASN A 115 12.60 24.71 -8.13
CA ASN A 115 12.63 23.78 -7.01
C ASN A 115 11.21 23.48 -6.58
N VAL A 116 10.70 22.33 -6.98
CA VAL A 116 9.36 21.85 -6.63
C VAL A 116 9.38 21.33 -5.19
N ILE A 117 8.42 21.76 -4.39
CA ILE A 117 8.32 21.40 -2.98
C ILE A 117 7.44 20.19 -2.76
N GLN A 118 7.52 19.59 -1.57
CA GLN A 118 6.60 18.56 -1.06
C GLN A 118 5.91 19.07 0.20
N LYS A 119 4.63 18.71 0.39
CA LYS A 119 3.83 19.14 1.54
C LYS A 119 3.07 17.96 2.17
N TRP A 120 3.36 17.73 3.44
CA TRP A 120 2.98 16.53 4.16
C TRP A 120 2.06 16.75 5.37
N SER A 121 1.65 17.99 5.68
CA SER A 121 0.83 18.28 6.87
C SER A 121 -0.37 17.33 6.97
N GLY A 122 -0.53 16.74 8.17
CA GLY A 122 -1.55 15.75 8.48
C GLY A 122 -1.20 14.30 8.11
N THR A 123 -0.11 14.05 7.38
CA THR A 123 0.33 12.67 7.03
C THR A 123 1.34 12.13 8.02
N TYR A 124 2.50 12.76 8.12
CA TYR A 124 3.58 12.34 9.02
C TYR A 124 3.56 13.06 10.37
N GLY A 125 2.75 14.08 10.50
CA GLY A 125 2.57 14.89 11.68
C GLY A 125 1.81 16.18 11.38
N GLY A 126 1.44 16.87 12.45
CA GLY A 126 0.77 18.16 12.36
C GLY A 126 -0.71 18.08 11.99
N ASP A 127 -1.29 19.25 11.88
CA ASP A 127 -2.70 19.44 11.60
C ASP A 127 -2.92 19.54 10.08
N VAL A 128 -3.78 18.68 9.52
CA VAL A 128 -4.12 18.66 8.09
C VAL A 128 -4.69 20.00 7.61
N THR A 129 -5.34 20.78 8.48
CA THR A 129 -5.89 22.10 8.11
C THR A 129 -4.81 23.11 7.73
N LYS A 130 -3.57 22.90 8.15
CA LYS A 130 -2.42 23.72 7.76
C LYS A 130 -2.00 23.51 6.31
N TYR A 131 -2.38 22.39 5.70
CA TYR A 131 -2.04 22.04 4.34
C TYR A 131 -2.45 23.13 3.35
N GLY A 132 -3.67 23.67 3.46
CA GLY A 132 -4.14 24.77 2.61
C GLY A 132 -3.27 26.04 2.73
N LYS A 133 -2.81 26.38 3.93
CA LYS A 133 -1.91 27.52 4.15
C LYS A 133 -0.51 27.29 3.55
N GLU A 134 -0.03 26.07 3.56
CA GLU A 134 1.24 25.70 2.95
C GLU A 134 1.21 25.80 1.42
N LEU A 135 0.03 25.61 0.82
CA LEU A 135 -0.19 25.76 -0.61
C LEU A 135 -0.47 27.21 -1.05
N SER A 136 -0.98 28.04 -0.15
CA SER A 136 -1.31 29.44 -0.43
C SER A 136 -0.07 30.32 -0.39
N ARG A 137 0.51 30.63 -1.55
CA ARG A 137 1.73 31.45 -1.69
C ARG A 137 1.53 32.53 -2.76
N LYS A 138 2.40 33.55 -2.74
CA LYS A 138 2.39 34.62 -3.75
C LYS A 138 2.81 34.13 -5.13
N ASN A 139 3.66 33.08 -5.20
CA ASN A 139 4.15 32.52 -6.45
C ASN A 139 3.43 31.20 -6.73
N GLN A 140 3.24 30.90 -7.99
CA GLN A 140 2.68 29.63 -8.45
C GLN A 140 3.46 28.44 -7.87
N LEU A 141 2.73 27.46 -7.38
CA LEU A 141 3.28 26.29 -6.69
C LEU A 141 2.84 25.00 -7.38
N LEU A 142 3.80 24.12 -7.60
CA LEU A 142 3.54 22.69 -7.84
C LEU A 142 3.90 21.93 -6.57
N ASN A 143 3.00 21.08 -6.09
CA ASN A 143 3.30 20.18 -4.99
C ASN A 143 3.74 18.82 -5.55
N GLY A 144 5.04 18.55 -5.46
CA GLY A 144 5.68 17.37 -6.06
C GLY A 144 5.27 16.06 -5.43
N GLU A 145 4.89 16.10 -4.15
CA GLU A 145 4.35 14.94 -3.43
C GLU A 145 3.43 15.37 -2.29
N TYR A 146 2.33 14.67 -2.15
CA TYR A 146 1.43 14.75 -0.99
C TYR A 146 0.78 13.38 -0.74
N GLY A 147 0.08 13.23 0.36
CA GLY A 147 -0.64 12.00 0.66
C GLY A 147 0.16 11.05 1.52
N ALA A 148 0.62 9.95 0.95
CA ALA A 148 1.46 8.93 1.59
C ALA A 148 0.87 8.25 2.83
N TRP A 149 -0.44 8.35 3.07
CA TRP A 149 -1.05 7.59 4.16
C TRP A 149 -1.05 6.11 3.82
N ARG A 150 -0.77 5.28 4.80
CA ARG A 150 -0.74 3.83 4.63
C ARG A 150 -2.08 3.20 4.99
N SER A 151 -2.52 2.26 4.18
CA SER A 151 -3.68 1.43 4.46
C SER A 151 -3.38 -0.03 4.13
N ILE A 152 -3.90 -0.93 4.93
CA ILE A 152 -3.79 -2.39 4.74
C ILE A 152 -5.15 -3.04 4.52
N GLY A 153 -6.12 -2.30 4.00
CA GLY A 153 -7.45 -2.81 3.69
C GLY A 153 -8.32 -3.03 4.93
N LEU A 154 -8.07 -2.33 6.03
CA LEU A 154 -8.91 -2.32 7.21
C LEU A 154 -9.96 -1.23 7.12
N HIS A 155 -11.10 -1.45 7.78
CA HIS A 155 -12.17 -0.47 7.94
C HIS A 155 -12.40 -0.10 9.39
N THR A 156 -12.77 1.16 9.64
CA THR A 156 -13.12 1.65 10.97
C THR A 156 -14.06 2.85 10.89
N GLU A 157 -14.96 2.97 11.84
CA GLU A 157 -15.83 4.14 11.97
C GLU A 157 -15.10 5.38 12.50
N SER A 158 -13.92 5.23 13.08
CA SER A 158 -13.15 6.36 13.57
C SER A 158 -12.51 7.11 12.43
N GLY A 159 -13.02 8.30 12.14
CA GLY A 159 -12.52 9.17 11.07
C GLY A 159 -11.55 10.25 11.53
N GLU A 160 -10.99 10.15 12.71
CA GLU A 160 -10.12 11.17 13.25
C GLU A 160 -8.74 11.17 12.58
N PHE A 161 -8.20 12.36 12.37
CA PHE A 161 -6.90 12.59 11.73
C PHE A 161 -5.75 12.50 12.73
N GLU A 162 -5.73 11.48 13.56
CA GLU A 162 -4.61 11.24 14.45
C GLU A 162 -3.45 10.60 13.69
N VAL A 163 -2.25 11.13 13.88
CA VAL A 163 -1.03 10.65 13.21
C VAL A 163 -0.76 9.18 13.50
N ASN A 164 -1.08 8.71 14.69
CA ASN A 164 -0.91 7.33 15.13
C ASN A 164 -2.22 6.54 15.16
N GLY A 165 -3.26 7.02 14.50
CA GLY A 165 -4.56 6.33 14.46
C GLY A 165 -4.55 5.07 13.62
N THR A 166 -5.73 4.48 13.43
CA THR A 166 -5.90 3.26 12.64
C THR A 166 -5.54 3.47 11.18
N TRP A 167 -4.83 2.50 10.61
CA TRP A 167 -4.45 2.48 9.19
C TRP A 167 -5.58 1.89 8.35
N SER A 168 -6.74 2.56 8.36
CA SER A 168 -7.91 2.15 7.61
C SER A 168 -7.98 2.84 6.25
N GLU A 169 -8.69 2.23 5.32
CA GLU A 169 -9.04 2.83 4.04
C GLU A 169 -9.90 4.08 4.25
N ASP A 170 -10.85 4.03 5.16
CA ASP A 170 -11.73 5.15 5.52
C ASP A 170 -10.95 6.39 5.94
N ARG A 171 -9.95 6.19 6.78
CA ARG A 171 -9.07 7.28 7.21
C ARG A 171 -8.22 7.82 6.06
N MET A 172 -7.67 6.96 5.22
CA MET A 172 -6.94 7.37 4.03
C MET A 172 -7.81 8.23 3.12
N CYS A 173 -9.03 7.77 2.85
CA CYS A 173 -9.99 8.50 2.03
C CYS A 173 -10.29 9.89 2.58
N ARG A 174 -10.62 10.01 3.86
CA ARG A 174 -10.93 11.29 4.51
C ARG A 174 -9.76 12.26 4.51
N LEU A 175 -8.56 11.75 4.77
CA LEU A 175 -7.35 12.56 4.75
C LEU A 175 -7.05 13.10 3.35
N MET A 176 -7.12 12.23 2.33
CA MET A 176 -6.85 12.63 0.95
C MET A 176 -7.93 13.57 0.42
N GLU A 177 -9.18 13.31 0.71
CA GLU A 177 -10.30 14.19 0.32
C GLU A 177 -10.18 15.58 0.95
N THR A 178 -9.78 15.65 2.22
CA THR A 178 -9.50 16.93 2.89
C THR A 178 -8.37 17.68 2.18
N LYS A 179 -7.30 17.00 1.80
CA LYS A 179 -6.19 17.63 1.05
C LYS A 179 -6.61 18.11 -0.35
N ILE A 180 -7.44 17.33 -1.05
CA ILE A 180 -8.04 17.76 -2.33
C ILE A 180 -8.84 19.05 -2.14
N ARG A 181 -9.72 19.10 -1.16
CA ARG A 181 -10.54 20.29 -0.85
C ARG A 181 -9.69 21.51 -0.54
N LEU A 182 -8.67 21.35 0.29
CA LEU A 182 -7.78 22.45 0.66
C LEU A 182 -6.93 22.93 -0.53
N ALA A 183 -6.52 22.03 -1.43
CA ALA A 183 -5.83 22.39 -2.66
C ALA A 183 -6.76 23.13 -3.64
N GLU A 184 -8.02 22.69 -3.78
CA GLU A 184 -9.01 23.37 -4.60
C GLU A 184 -9.30 24.80 -4.09
N GLN A 185 -9.36 24.99 -2.78
CA GLN A 185 -9.48 26.32 -2.17
C GLN A 185 -8.25 27.22 -2.43
N ALA A 186 -7.08 26.62 -2.66
CA ALA A 186 -5.83 27.31 -2.95
C ALA A 186 -5.48 27.34 -4.47
N ARG A 187 -6.41 26.99 -5.34
CA ARG A 187 -6.19 26.81 -6.80
C ARG A 187 -5.55 28.01 -7.52
N ASP A 188 -5.75 29.21 -7.01
CA ASP A 188 -5.13 30.43 -7.58
C ASP A 188 -3.58 30.47 -7.32
N SER A 189 -3.10 29.65 -6.38
CA SER A 189 -1.68 29.54 -6.02
C SER A 189 -1.07 28.22 -6.45
N VAL A 190 -1.86 27.16 -6.65
CA VAL A 190 -1.42 25.79 -6.92
C VAL A 190 -1.76 25.39 -8.33
N CYS A 191 -0.75 25.12 -9.16
CA CYS A 191 -0.94 24.63 -10.53
C CYS A 191 -1.19 23.11 -10.61
N GLY A 192 -0.81 22.36 -9.57
CA GLY A 192 -1.00 20.92 -9.50
C GLY A 192 -0.38 20.29 -8.26
N GLN A 193 -0.71 19.03 -8.06
CA GLN A 193 -0.16 18.22 -6.98
C GLN A 193 -0.09 16.74 -7.38
N PHE A 194 0.95 16.04 -6.94
CA PHE A 194 1.18 14.63 -7.22
C PHE A 194 0.93 13.78 -5.98
N GLN A 195 -0.02 12.85 -6.07
CA GLN A 195 -0.31 11.89 -5.00
C GLN A 195 0.84 10.87 -4.88
N TRP A 196 1.38 10.73 -3.70
CA TRP A 196 2.33 9.69 -3.33
C TRP A 196 1.59 8.57 -2.60
N ILE A 197 1.31 7.43 -3.24
CA ILE A 197 1.64 6.97 -4.60
C ILE A 197 0.40 6.41 -5.29
N TYR A 198 0.48 6.12 -6.59
CA TYR A 198 -0.63 5.50 -7.30
C TYR A 198 -0.78 4.02 -6.93
N SER A 199 0.27 3.22 -7.12
CA SER A 199 0.27 1.79 -6.81
C SER A 199 1.16 1.49 -5.60
N SER A 200 0.66 0.72 -4.66
CA SER A 200 1.50 0.12 -3.62
C SER A 200 2.56 -0.77 -4.29
N HIS A 201 3.75 -0.89 -3.69
CA HIS A 201 4.84 -1.64 -4.30
C HIS A 201 5.73 -2.31 -3.26
N ASP A 202 6.51 -3.27 -3.71
CA ASP A 202 7.55 -3.91 -2.93
C ASP A 202 8.60 -2.90 -2.47
N ASN A 203 8.99 -3.00 -1.23
CA ASN A 203 10.04 -2.18 -0.67
C ASN A 203 10.85 -2.99 0.37
N PRO A 204 11.52 -4.06 -0.07
CA PRO A 204 12.21 -4.97 0.84
C PRO A 204 13.31 -4.25 1.60
N GLY A 205 13.34 -4.42 2.91
CA GLY A 205 14.37 -3.87 3.77
C GLY A 205 14.24 -2.37 4.08
N ARG A 206 13.20 -1.68 3.62
CA ARG A 206 12.97 -0.29 4.02
C ARG A 206 12.52 -0.24 5.47
N ARG A 207 13.35 0.41 6.29
CA ARG A 207 13.00 0.83 7.64
C ARG A 207 13.05 2.35 7.67
N GLN A 208 12.06 3.00 8.26
CA GLN A 208 12.04 4.43 8.50
C GLN A 208 11.94 4.66 10.02
N PRO A 209 13.06 4.57 10.74
CA PRO A 209 13.04 4.64 12.21
C PRO A 209 12.60 6.00 12.75
N ASP A 210 12.76 7.07 11.97
CA ASP A 210 12.61 8.45 12.42
C ASP A 210 11.31 9.12 12.00
N GLU A 211 10.55 8.53 11.09
CA GLU A 211 9.19 8.95 10.86
C GLU A 211 8.32 8.39 11.98
N ALA A 212 7.94 9.23 12.95
CA ALA A 212 7.16 8.90 14.12
C ALA A 212 6.76 7.42 14.13
N TYR A 213 7.44 6.62 14.95
CA TYR A 213 7.37 5.14 14.99
C TYR A 213 5.96 4.62 14.68
N ARG A 214 5.72 4.24 13.44
CA ARG A 214 4.44 3.70 12.99
C ARG A 214 4.57 2.18 12.97
N LYS A 215 3.72 1.52 13.74
CA LYS A 215 3.71 0.06 13.82
C LYS A 215 3.56 -0.60 12.44
N ILE A 216 2.81 0.05 11.53
CA ILE A 216 2.62 -0.42 10.15
C ILE A 216 3.90 -0.39 9.31
N ASP A 217 4.89 0.42 9.62
CA ASP A 217 6.18 0.43 8.92
C ASP A 217 6.98 -0.85 9.16
N LYS A 218 6.59 -1.65 10.14
CA LYS A 218 7.08 -3.00 10.39
C LYS A 218 6.40 -4.05 9.52
N VAL A 219 5.32 -3.69 8.84
CA VAL A 219 4.69 -4.52 7.83
C VAL A 219 5.48 -4.34 6.54
N GLY A 220 6.72 -4.79 6.54
CA GLY A 220 7.49 -4.93 5.32
C GLY A 220 7.06 -6.19 4.58
N PRO A 221 7.39 -6.39 3.32
CA PRO A 221 8.25 -5.54 2.51
C PRO A 221 7.48 -4.55 1.62
N PHE A 222 6.24 -4.18 1.94
CA PHE A 222 5.42 -3.31 1.09
C PHE A 222 5.38 -1.85 1.51
N ASN A 223 5.28 -1.00 0.51
CA ASN A 223 4.87 0.37 0.66
C ASN A 223 3.37 0.50 0.40
N TYR A 224 2.54 0.41 1.44
CA TYR A 224 1.07 0.41 1.36
C TYR A 224 0.45 1.81 1.23
N LYS A 225 0.99 2.67 0.38
CA LYS A 225 0.52 4.05 0.20
C LYS A 225 -0.30 4.24 -1.07
N GLY A 226 -0.51 3.17 -1.83
CA GLY A 226 -1.16 3.21 -3.12
C GLY A 226 -2.66 3.49 -3.04
N LEU A 227 -3.18 4.03 -4.13
CA LEU A 227 -4.62 4.09 -4.40
C LEU A 227 -5.14 2.73 -4.88
N VAL A 228 -4.21 1.92 -5.35
CA VAL A 228 -4.41 0.54 -5.77
C VAL A 228 -3.40 -0.37 -5.08
N THR A 229 -3.69 -1.66 -5.03
CA THR A 229 -2.74 -2.67 -4.54
C THR A 229 -1.51 -2.78 -5.45
N PRO A 230 -0.48 -3.55 -5.09
CA PRO A 230 0.64 -3.82 -6.00
C PRO A 230 0.23 -4.50 -7.33
N TRP A 231 -0.95 -5.06 -7.38
CA TRP A 231 -1.52 -5.72 -8.55
C TRP A 231 -2.61 -4.90 -9.23
N GLU A 232 -2.67 -3.59 -8.89
CA GLU A 232 -3.57 -2.59 -9.49
C GLU A 232 -5.06 -2.78 -9.17
N GLU A 233 -5.40 -3.57 -8.16
CA GLU A 233 -6.76 -3.68 -7.65
C GLU A 233 -7.14 -2.40 -6.90
N PRO A 234 -8.23 -1.71 -7.28
CA PRO A 234 -8.58 -0.43 -6.69
C PRO A 234 -9.05 -0.57 -5.24
N LEU A 235 -8.62 0.38 -4.41
CA LEU A 235 -9.07 0.58 -3.04
C LEU A 235 -10.15 1.67 -2.99
N ASP A 236 -10.84 1.84 -1.87
CA ASP A 236 -11.88 2.88 -1.70
C ASP A 236 -11.38 4.28 -2.07
N VAL A 237 -10.12 4.58 -1.77
CA VAL A 237 -9.50 5.86 -2.10
C VAL A 237 -9.40 6.12 -3.61
N TYR A 238 -9.29 5.09 -4.43
CA TYR A 238 -9.34 5.22 -5.88
C TYR A 238 -10.70 5.77 -6.33
N TYR A 239 -11.79 5.23 -5.78
CA TYR A 239 -13.15 5.70 -6.08
C TYR A 239 -13.42 7.08 -5.52
N MET A 240 -12.86 7.42 -4.37
CA MET A 240 -12.90 8.78 -3.82
C MET A 240 -12.24 9.78 -4.80
N TYR A 241 -11.06 9.48 -5.36
CA TYR A 241 -10.41 10.33 -6.36
C TYR A 241 -11.25 10.42 -7.65
N ARG A 242 -11.73 9.28 -8.15
CA ARG A 242 -12.57 9.24 -9.35
C ARG A 242 -13.83 10.10 -9.20
N ALA A 243 -14.50 10.05 -8.07
CA ALA A 243 -15.68 10.87 -7.78
C ALA A 243 -15.37 12.38 -7.79
N ASN A 244 -14.16 12.78 -7.41
CA ASN A 244 -13.73 14.17 -7.36
C ASN A 244 -13.17 14.70 -8.68
N TYR A 245 -12.56 13.84 -9.52
CA TYR A 245 -11.77 14.27 -10.69
C TYR A 245 -12.43 13.95 -12.03
N VAL A 246 -13.31 12.96 -12.10
CA VAL A 246 -14.01 12.60 -13.34
C VAL A 246 -15.34 13.34 -13.43
N PRO A 247 -15.60 14.13 -14.49
CA PRO A 247 -16.91 14.78 -14.66
C PRO A 247 -18.03 13.77 -14.89
N ALA A 248 -19.17 13.94 -14.23
CA ALA A 248 -20.36 13.10 -14.42
C ALA A 248 -20.90 13.08 -15.86
N ALA A 249 -20.63 14.14 -16.63
CA ALA A 249 -20.97 14.18 -18.05
C ALA A 249 -20.19 13.18 -18.89
N LYS A 250 -18.99 12.81 -18.45
CA LYS A 250 -18.09 11.85 -19.12
C LYS A 250 -18.32 10.42 -18.66
N ASP A 251 -18.37 10.24 -17.34
CA ASP A 251 -18.51 8.91 -16.73
C ASP A 251 -19.14 9.06 -15.34
N PRO A 252 -20.49 9.02 -15.24
CA PRO A 252 -21.18 9.14 -13.97
C PRO A 252 -20.93 7.91 -13.11
N MET A 253 -20.76 8.13 -11.82
CA MET A 253 -20.53 7.06 -10.85
C MET A 253 -21.19 7.29 -9.51
N VAL A 254 -21.54 6.19 -8.85
CA VAL A 254 -21.82 6.09 -7.42
C VAL A 254 -21.05 4.90 -6.86
N TYR A 255 -20.49 5.04 -5.69
CA TYR A 255 -19.79 3.99 -4.95
C TYR A 255 -20.14 4.09 -3.47
N LEU A 256 -20.86 3.09 -2.95
CA LEU A 256 -21.19 2.98 -1.53
C LEU A 256 -19.95 2.57 -0.74
N VAL A 257 -19.65 3.27 0.30
CA VAL A 257 -18.49 2.97 1.17
C VAL A 257 -18.93 1.99 2.27
N SER A 258 -18.42 0.72 2.32
CA SER A 258 -17.44 0.14 1.41
C SER A 258 -17.91 -1.23 0.96
N HIS A 259 -17.54 -1.62 -0.26
CA HIS A 259 -17.83 -2.94 -0.83
C HIS A 259 -17.07 -4.08 -0.12
N THR A 260 -15.99 -3.76 0.58
CA THR A 260 -15.14 -4.73 1.29
C THR A 260 -15.36 -4.73 2.80
N TRP A 261 -16.32 -3.96 3.31
CA TRP A 261 -16.69 -3.91 4.72
C TRP A 261 -17.98 -4.70 4.99
N THR A 262 -17.93 -5.99 4.78
CA THR A 262 -19.09 -6.88 4.80
C THR A 262 -19.71 -7.07 6.20
N ASP A 263 -18.89 -7.08 7.23
CA ASP A 263 -19.26 -7.39 8.61
C ASP A 263 -19.65 -6.19 9.47
N ARG A 264 -19.81 -5.02 8.85
CA ARG A 264 -20.10 -3.74 9.53
C ARG A 264 -21.29 -3.80 10.49
N PHE A 265 -22.28 -4.67 10.23
CA PHE A 265 -23.51 -4.80 10.99
C PHE A 265 -23.68 -6.14 11.71
N LYS A 266 -22.68 -7.02 11.70
CA LYS A 266 -22.74 -8.35 12.33
C LYS A 266 -23.18 -8.35 13.79
N GLU A 267 -22.83 -7.30 14.53
CA GLU A 267 -23.19 -7.17 15.96
C GLU A 267 -24.62 -6.62 16.20
N GLY A 268 -25.46 -6.54 15.17
CA GLY A 268 -26.84 -6.05 15.27
C GLY A 268 -26.98 -4.54 15.47
N ARG A 269 -25.91 -3.78 15.25
CA ARG A 269 -25.94 -2.32 15.26
C ARG A 269 -26.76 -1.84 14.06
N ARG A 270 -27.88 -1.17 14.32
CA ARG A 270 -28.78 -0.68 13.27
C ARG A 270 -28.55 0.79 12.87
N ARG A 271 -27.95 1.59 13.75
CA ARG A 271 -27.69 3.01 13.45
C ARG A 271 -26.27 3.21 12.97
N ALA A 272 -26.14 3.79 11.79
CA ALA A 272 -24.84 4.04 11.19
C ALA A 272 -24.85 5.33 10.34
N THR A 273 -23.66 5.84 10.10
CA THR A 273 -23.41 6.82 9.04
C THR A 273 -23.10 6.04 7.77
N ILE A 274 -23.86 6.33 6.71
CA ILE A 274 -23.64 5.77 5.37
C ILE A 274 -22.99 6.83 4.52
N GLU A 275 -21.96 6.46 3.81
CA GLU A 275 -21.18 7.32 2.94
C GLU A 275 -21.19 6.80 1.50
N ALA A 276 -21.13 7.70 0.53
CA ALA A 276 -20.97 7.34 -0.87
C ALA A 276 -20.10 8.36 -1.61
N TYR A 277 -19.19 7.86 -2.43
CA TYR A 277 -18.45 8.66 -3.40
C TYR A 277 -19.23 8.74 -4.70
N SER A 278 -19.43 9.95 -5.20
CA SER A 278 -20.14 10.15 -6.47
C SER A 278 -19.80 11.51 -7.09
N ASN A 279 -19.73 11.55 -8.39
CA ASN A 279 -19.59 12.77 -9.17
C ASN A 279 -20.94 13.32 -9.66
N CYS A 280 -22.05 12.68 -9.32
CA CYS A 280 -23.40 13.09 -9.71
C CYS A 280 -23.85 14.37 -8.98
N ASP A 281 -24.85 15.06 -9.51
CA ASP A 281 -25.43 16.27 -8.90
C ASP A 281 -26.10 15.97 -7.56
N SER A 282 -26.69 14.77 -7.44
CA SER A 282 -27.29 14.28 -6.21
C SER A 282 -27.36 12.77 -6.17
N VAL A 283 -27.40 12.21 -4.96
CA VAL A 283 -27.56 10.78 -4.70
C VAL A 283 -28.77 10.55 -3.79
N LEU A 284 -29.58 9.56 -4.15
CA LEU A 284 -30.69 9.05 -3.35
C LEU A 284 -30.26 7.71 -2.73
N LEU A 285 -30.49 7.55 -1.43
CA LEU A 285 -30.15 6.34 -0.70
C LEU A 285 -31.42 5.61 -0.25
N TYR A 286 -31.44 4.29 -0.45
CA TYR A 286 -32.51 3.39 -0.08
C TYR A 286 -31.98 2.20 0.72
N ASN A 287 -32.80 1.69 1.63
CA ASN A 287 -32.51 0.46 2.40
C ASN A 287 -33.37 -0.73 1.88
N ASP A 288 -33.51 -0.84 0.57
CA ASP A 288 -34.21 -1.91 -0.15
C ASP A 288 -34.02 -1.68 -1.66
N MET A 289 -34.43 -2.64 -2.48
CA MET A 289 -34.51 -2.51 -3.94
C MET A 289 -35.75 -1.69 -4.40
N SER A 290 -36.68 -1.37 -3.51
CA SER A 290 -37.84 -0.56 -3.83
C SER A 290 -37.58 0.94 -3.66
N ASP A 291 -38.26 1.75 -4.47
CA ASP A 291 -38.28 3.23 -4.33
C ASP A 291 -39.31 3.70 -3.29
N GLY A 292 -39.78 2.84 -2.40
CA GLY A 292 -40.79 3.10 -1.41
C GLY A 292 -40.37 4.12 -0.35
N LYS A 293 -41.32 4.96 0.13
CA LYS A 293 -41.06 5.97 1.18
C LYS A 293 -40.50 5.38 2.49
N VAL A 294 -40.89 4.15 2.82
CA VAL A 294 -40.49 3.48 4.07
C VAL A 294 -39.01 3.10 4.08
N THR A 295 -38.45 2.81 2.91
CA THR A 295 -37.05 2.38 2.74
C THR A 295 -36.13 3.49 2.25
N PHE A 296 -36.70 4.67 1.96
CA PHE A 296 -35.97 5.85 1.51
C PHE A 296 -35.22 6.51 2.68
N LEU A 297 -33.90 6.49 2.63
CA LEU A 297 -33.04 7.07 3.66
C LEU A 297 -32.71 8.55 3.44
N GLY A 298 -32.97 9.07 2.25
CA GLY A 298 -32.85 10.48 1.94
C GLY A 298 -32.05 10.78 0.68
N ARG A 299 -32.22 12.04 0.21
CA ARG A 299 -31.47 12.60 -0.91
C ARG A 299 -30.42 13.57 -0.38
N LYS A 300 -29.23 13.54 -1.00
CA LYS A 300 -28.17 14.51 -0.76
C LYS A 300 -27.73 15.15 -2.08
N GLY A 301 -27.34 16.42 -2.04
CA GLY A 301 -26.75 17.15 -3.15
C GLY A 301 -25.23 17.13 -3.08
N ASN A 302 -24.59 17.32 -4.21
CA ASN A 302 -23.14 17.45 -4.31
C ASN A 302 -22.70 18.81 -3.72
N ASN A 303 -21.70 18.81 -2.86
CA ASN A 303 -21.15 19.99 -2.19
C ASN A 303 -19.82 20.49 -2.80
N GLY A 304 -19.43 19.94 -3.96
CA GLY A 304 -18.21 20.33 -4.68
C GLY A 304 -17.00 19.43 -4.41
N VAL A 305 -15.88 19.82 -5.00
CA VAL A 305 -14.63 19.06 -4.95
C VAL A 305 -14.12 18.92 -3.52
N GLY A 306 -13.66 17.73 -3.18
CA GLY A 306 -13.17 17.37 -1.83
C GLY A 306 -14.31 17.15 -0.84
N THR A 307 -15.47 16.70 -1.33
CA THR A 307 -16.62 16.30 -0.50
C THR A 307 -17.27 15.04 -1.05
N HIS A 308 -17.92 14.28 -0.16
CA HIS A 308 -18.70 13.11 -0.51
C HIS A 308 -20.12 13.20 0.09
N PHE A 309 -20.94 12.21 -0.21
CA PHE A 309 -22.33 12.16 0.26
C PHE A 309 -22.41 11.41 1.58
N VAL A 310 -23.03 12.02 2.61
CA VAL A 310 -23.09 11.47 3.97
C VAL A 310 -24.52 11.46 4.48
N TRP A 311 -24.99 10.30 4.95
CA TRP A 311 -26.27 10.11 5.65
C TRP A 311 -26.00 9.73 7.10
N GLU A 312 -25.91 10.72 7.95
CA GLU A 312 -25.59 10.53 9.37
C GLU A 312 -26.72 9.85 10.13
N ASN A 313 -26.34 8.96 11.08
CA ASN A 313 -27.22 8.35 12.09
C ASN A 313 -28.52 7.76 11.50
N ARG A 314 -28.42 7.02 10.39
CA ARG A 314 -29.56 6.35 9.75
C ARG A 314 -29.85 5.02 10.43
N ASP A 315 -31.16 4.69 10.54
CA ASP A 315 -31.61 3.37 10.98
C ASP A 315 -31.59 2.43 9.77
N ILE A 316 -30.69 1.48 9.78
CA ILE A 316 -30.50 0.49 8.70
C ILE A 316 -31.13 -0.81 9.17
N ARG A 317 -32.28 -1.12 8.63
CA ARG A 317 -33.07 -2.29 9.01
C ARG A 317 -32.74 -3.51 8.15
N TYR A 318 -32.64 -3.29 6.84
CA TYR A 318 -32.54 -4.36 5.86
C TYR A 318 -31.13 -4.49 5.31
N ASN A 319 -30.82 -5.68 4.84
CA ASN A 319 -29.50 -6.07 4.36
C ASN A 319 -29.13 -5.50 2.97
N VAL A 320 -29.96 -4.64 2.38
CA VAL A 320 -29.65 -3.98 1.10
C VAL A 320 -29.47 -2.49 1.32
N LEU A 321 -28.35 -1.94 0.88
CA LEU A 321 -28.20 -0.51 0.61
C LEU A 321 -28.11 -0.30 -0.90
N ARG A 322 -28.90 0.63 -1.41
CA ARG A 322 -28.95 1.01 -2.83
C ARG A 322 -28.84 2.52 -2.95
N ALA A 323 -27.85 2.96 -3.71
CA ALA A 323 -27.63 4.38 -3.98
C ALA A 323 -27.84 4.66 -5.47
N VAL A 324 -28.62 5.69 -5.80
CA VAL A 324 -28.93 6.11 -7.17
C VAL A 324 -28.43 7.52 -7.39
N GLY A 325 -27.49 7.68 -8.32
CA GLY A 325 -26.91 8.96 -8.74
C GLY A 325 -27.72 9.64 -9.83
N TYR A 326 -27.95 10.92 -9.67
CA TYR A 326 -28.69 11.76 -10.63
C TYR A 326 -27.79 12.84 -11.22
N TYR A 327 -27.80 12.95 -12.53
CA TYR A 327 -27.15 14.03 -13.26
C TYR A 327 -28.17 14.74 -14.17
N LYS A 328 -28.27 16.06 -14.03
CA LYS A 328 -29.28 16.87 -14.76
C LYS A 328 -30.71 16.31 -14.63
N GLY A 329 -31.07 15.87 -13.43
CA GLY A 329 -32.38 15.36 -13.09
C GLY A 329 -32.73 13.96 -13.58
N LYS A 330 -31.78 13.24 -14.18
CA LYS A 330 -31.96 11.86 -14.65
C LYS A 330 -31.12 10.90 -13.81
N PRO A 331 -31.59 9.68 -13.48
CA PRO A 331 -30.78 8.64 -12.90
C PRO A 331 -29.74 8.19 -13.94
N VAL A 332 -28.46 8.13 -13.55
CA VAL A 332 -27.35 7.85 -14.47
C VAL A 332 -26.37 6.81 -13.93
N ALA A 333 -26.38 6.57 -12.63
CA ALA A 333 -25.54 5.57 -11.98
C ALA A 333 -26.28 4.96 -10.80
N GLU A 334 -25.98 3.71 -10.49
CA GLU A 334 -26.54 2.98 -9.37
C GLU A 334 -25.45 2.11 -8.74
N ASP A 335 -25.53 1.98 -7.42
CA ASP A 335 -24.65 1.09 -6.67
C ASP A 335 -25.43 0.38 -5.56
N ILE A 336 -25.10 -0.89 -5.34
CA ILE A 336 -25.83 -1.76 -4.40
C ILE A 336 -24.81 -2.59 -3.61
N ILE A 337 -24.93 -2.55 -2.29
CA ILE A 337 -24.17 -3.45 -1.42
C ILE A 337 -25.10 -4.26 -0.51
N ILE A 338 -24.65 -5.46 -0.16
CA ILE A 338 -25.36 -6.39 0.72
C ILE A 338 -24.64 -6.45 2.06
N LEU A 339 -25.39 -6.22 3.12
CA LEU A 339 -24.89 -6.14 4.49
C LEU A 339 -25.17 -7.44 5.24
N GLU A 340 -24.18 -7.93 5.99
CA GLU A 340 -24.36 -9.08 6.85
C GLU A 340 -25.03 -8.70 8.19
N GLY A 341 -25.74 -9.65 8.81
CA GLY A 341 -26.31 -9.49 10.15
C GLY A 341 -27.64 -8.71 10.24
N LEU A 342 -28.22 -8.31 9.10
CA LEU A 342 -29.48 -7.57 9.03
C LEU A 342 -30.63 -8.40 8.44
N GLU A 343 -31.86 -7.93 8.64
CA GLU A 343 -33.05 -8.57 8.06
C GLU A 343 -33.01 -8.51 6.53
N ARG A 344 -33.43 -9.59 5.87
CA ARG A 344 -33.56 -9.61 4.42
C ARG A 344 -34.51 -8.51 3.93
N ALA A 345 -34.08 -7.77 2.93
CA ALA A 345 -34.87 -6.69 2.34
C ALA A 345 -36.17 -7.22 1.69
N PRO A 346 -37.29 -6.49 1.79
CA PRO A 346 -38.60 -6.94 1.24
C PRO A 346 -38.57 -7.23 -0.27
N ARG A 347 -37.77 -6.48 -1.02
CA ARG A 347 -37.61 -6.63 -2.47
C ARG A 347 -36.29 -7.26 -2.89
N PHE A 348 -35.66 -7.97 -2.00
CA PHE A 348 -34.38 -8.64 -2.26
C PHE A 348 -34.40 -9.55 -3.50
N ASP A 349 -35.53 -10.22 -3.77
CA ASP A 349 -35.67 -11.11 -4.93
C ASP A 349 -35.56 -10.39 -6.28
N ALA A 350 -35.68 -9.07 -6.31
CA ALA A 350 -35.43 -8.29 -7.53
C ALA A 350 -33.97 -8.43 -8.01
N LEU A 351 -33.04 -8.74 -7.12
CA LEU A 351 -31.63 -8.96 -7.44
C LEU A 351 -31.37 -10.31 -8.13
N TYR A 352 -32.34 -11.21 -8.13
CA TYR A 352 -32.21 -12.57 -8.72
C TYR A 352 -32.82 -12.72 -10.12
N GLN A 353 -33.20 -11.64 -10.77
CA GLN A 353 -33.97 -11.69 -12.03
C GLN A 353 -33.27 -12.50 -13.14
N GLU A 354 -31.94 -12.54 -13.16
CA GLU A 354 -31.15 -13.27 -14.17
C GLU A 354 -30.44 -14.50 -13.59
N ALA A 355 -30.85 -14.96 -12.41
CA ALA A 355 -30.16 -16.06 -11.75
C ALA A 355 -30.35 -17.40 -12.50
N LYS A 356 -29.24 -18.06 -12.74
CA LYS A 356 -29.13 -19.41 -13.30
C LYS A 356 -28.76 -20.41 -12.20
N PRO A 357 -29.05 -21.71 -12.36
CA PRO A 357 -28.69 -22.76 -11.39
C PRO A 357 -27.20 -23.15 -11.51
N VAL A 358 -26.30 -22.19 -11.30
CA VAL A 358 -24.85 -22.34 -11.56
C VAL A 358 -24.24 -23.46 -10.71
N LEU A 359 -24.70 -23.63 -9.45
CA LEU A 359 -24.18 -24.63 -8.51
C LEU A 359 -24.87 -26.00 -8.63
N LYS A 360 -25.91 -26.13 -9.48
CA LYS A 360 -26.58 -27.41 -9.64
C LYS A 360 -25.56 -28.48 -10.06
N GLY A 361 -25.52 -29.56 -9.27
CA GLY A 361 -24.66 -30.70 -9.56
C GLY A 361 -25.04 -31.40 -10.87
N GLU A 362 -24.07 -32.01 -11.54
CA GLU A 362 -24.27 -32.79 -12.76
C GLU A 362 -24.85 -34.15 -12.42
N GLU A 363 -25.88 -34.59 -13.16
CA GLU A 363 -26.47 -35.89 -12.97
C GLU A 363 -25.49 -37.03 -13.30
N GLY A 364 -25.50 -38.09 -12.52
CA GLY A 364 -24.60 -39.23 -12.69
C GLY A 364 -23.20 -39.04 -12.08
N TYR A 365 -22.93 -37.91 -11.45
CA TYR A 365 -21.67 -37.67 -10.76
C TYR A 365 -21.85 -37.70 -9.23
N ASN A 366 -20.89 -38.31 -8.57
CA ASN A 366 -20.74 -38.31 -7.11
C ASN A 366 -19.74 -37.24 -6.73
N TYR A 367 -20.16 -36.19 -6.02
CA TYR A 367 -19.32 -35.09 -5.58
C TYR A 367 -18.59 -35.43 -4.27
N LEU A 368 -17.28 -35.51 -4.36
CA LEU A 368 -16.42 -35.86 -3.22
C LEU A 368 -16.05 -34.64 -2.39
N TYR A 369 -15.86 -33.50 -3.04
CA TYR A 369 -15.49 -32.25 -2.39
C TYR A 369 -16.28 -31.09 -2.99
N ARG A 370 -16.71 -30.18 -2.13
CA ARG A 370 -17.19 -28.83 -2.44
C ARG A 370 -16.58 -27.88 -1.45
N ILE A 371 -15.72 -26.97 -1.91
CA ILE A 371 -14.95 -26.07 -1.07
C ILE A 371 -15.34 -24.63 -1.38
N ASN A 372 -15.70 -23.88 -0.34
CA ASN A 372 -15.87 -22.44 -0.37
C ASN A 372 -14.50 -21.80 -0.11
N CYS A 373 -13.85 -21.34 -1.15
CA CYS A 373 -12.48 -20.84 -1.06
C CYS A 373 -12.45 -19.48 -0.37
N GLY A 374 -11.83 -19.42 0.81
CA GLY A 374 -11.74 -18.18 1.60
C GLY A 374 -13.01 -17.80 2.35
N GLY A 375 -14.05 -18.62 2.29
CA GLY A 375 -15.33 -18.42 3.00
C GLY A 375 -15.62 -19.49 4.04
N ASP A 376 -16.66 -19.24 4.83
CA ASP A 376 -17.16 -20.18 5.83
C ASP A 376 -17.96 -21.31 5.19
N GLU A 377 -18.21 -22.35 5.97
CA GLU A 377 -19.09 -23.44 5.57
C GLU A 377 -20.52 -22.92 5.36
N TYR A 378 -21.17 -23.35 4.28
CA TYR A 378 -22.57 -23.01 4.01
C TYR A 378 -23.27 -24.08 3.18
N THR A 379 -24.61 -24.05 3.19
CA THR A 379 -25.46 -24.90 2.34
C THR A 379 -26.06 -24.06 1.20
N ASP A 380 -25.85 -24.47 -0.04
CA ASP A 380 -26.37 -23.78 -1.22
C ASP A 380 -27.88 -23.94 -1.45
N SER A 381 -28.40 -23.28 -2.46
CA SER A 381 -29.84 -23.34 -2.82
C SER A 381 -30.34 -24.73 -3.29
N PHE A 382 -29.43 -25.66 -3.54
CA PHE A 382 -29.69 -27.03 -3.93
C PHE A 382 -29.58 -28.02 -2.74
N GLY A 383 -29.32 -27.52 -1.51
CA GLY A 383 -29.10 -28.32 -0.34
C GLY A 383 -27.73 -29.00 -0.28
N GLN A 384 -26.76 -28.52 -1.04
CA GLN A 384 -25.42 -29.08 -1.09
C GLN A 384 -24.50 -28.31 -0.12
N LEU A 385 -23.78 -29.09 0.72
CA LEU A 385 -22.83 -28.52 1.67
C LEU A 385 -21.53 -28.14 0.99
N TRP A 386 -21.10 -26.89 1.15
CA TRP A 386 -19.79 -26.35 0.79
C TRP A 386 -18.98 -26.17 2.05
N SER A 387 -17.87 -26.88 2.16
CA SER A 387 -16.98 -26.80 3.30
C SER A 387 -16.06 -25.62 3.20
N GLN A 388 -15.73 -25.04 4.33
CA GLN A 388 -14.64 -24.06 4.44
C GLN A 388 -13.33 -24.69 3.98
N ASP A 389 -12.49 -23.91 3.28
CA ASP A 389 -11.15 -24.35 2.97
C ASP A 389 -10.26 -24.34 4.24
N ASN A 390 -9.22 -25.16 4.24
CA ASN A 390 -8.30 -25.27 5.34
C ASN A 390 -6.89 -25.63 4.84
N LEU A 391 -5.91 -25.64 5.75
CA LEU A 391 -4.51 -25.94 5.41
C LEU A 391 -4.32 -27.33 4.77
N GLY A 392 -5.24 -28.25 4.98
CA GLY A 392 -5.23 -29.55 4.33
C GLY A 392 -5.45 -29.45 2.83
N TYR A 393 -6.29 -28.53 2.39
CA TYR A 393 -6.64 -28.33 0.99
C TYR A 393 -5.87 -27.16 0.34
N SER A 394 -5.74 -26.05 1.04
CA SER A 394 -5.13 -24.82 0.51
C SER A 394 -3.65 -24.75 0.88
N ARG A 395 -2.85 -24.35 -0.08
CA ARG A 395 -1.43 -24.02 0.06
C ARG A 395 -1.17 -22.54 -0.24
N SER A 396 -2.22 -21.74 -0.40
CA SER A 396 -2.03 -20.30 -0.46
C SER A 396 -1.43 -19.83 0.86
N TRP A 397 -0.46 -18.94 0.79
CA TRP A 397 0.20 -18.47 1.98
C TRP A 397 -0.80 -17.76 2.90
N ALA A 398 -0.54 -17.86 4.20
CA ALA A 398 -1.38 -17.31 5.25
C ALA A 398 -2.86 -17.73 5.21
N ALA A 399 -3.23 -18.72 4.40
CA ALA A 399 -4.54 -19.31 4.44
C ALA A 399 -4.78 -19.95 5.84
N ASN A 400 -5.91 -19.62 6.45
CA ASN A 400 -6.35 -20.23 7.72
C ASN A 400 -5.46 -19.93 8.95
N PHE A 401 -4.72 -18.83 8.94
CA PHE A 401 -4.10 -18.34 10.17
C PHE A 401 -5.10 -17.53 10.97
N GLU A 402 -5.43 -18.04 12.15
CA GLU A 402 -6.29 -17.33 13.09
C GLU A 402 -5.69 -15.96 13.45
N GLY A 403 -6.52 -14.93 13.43
CA GLY A 403 -6.12 -13.55 13.75
C GLY A 403 -5.37 -12.80 12.65
N LEU A 404 -5.18 -13.39 11.47
CA LEU A 404 -4.65 -12.67 10.33
C LEU A 404 -5.70 -11.75 9.70
N ASN A 405 -5.27 -10.56 9.29
CA ASN A 405 -6.09 -9.72 8.44
C ASN A 405 -6.38 -10.45 7.11
N PRO A 406 -7.64 -10.55 6.66
CA PRO A 406 -8.00 -11.26 5.43
C PRO A 406 -7.21 -10.82 4.20
N TYR A 407 -6.92 -9.53 4.06
CA TYR A 407 -6.12 -8.99 2.95
C TYR A 407 -4.74 -9.64 2.85
N LEU A 408 -4.05 -9.79 3.98
CA LEU A 408 -2.72 -10.43 4.01
C LEU A 408 -2.80 -11.96 4.07
N ALA A 409 -3.95 -12.50 4.45
CA ALA A 409 -4.20 -13.94 4.42
C ALA A 409 -4.54 -14.46 3.02
N SER A 410 -4.36 -13.68 1.96
CA SER A 410 -4.83 -14.05 0.61
C SER A 410 -6.31 -14.44 0.56
N GLN A 411 -7.10 -13.81 1.40
CA GLN A 411 -8.53 -14.03 1.55
C GLN A 411 -9.24 -12.68 1.54
N ARG A 412 -10.33 -12.61 0.79
CA ARG A 412 -11.15 -11.40 0.73
C ARG A 412 -12.62 -11.75 0.57
N THR A 413 -13.45 -10.77 0.93
CA THR A 413 -14.90 -10.84 0.74
C THR A 413 -15.37 -9.55 0.04
N THR A 414 -16.50 -9.64 -0.64
CA THR A 414 -17.20 -8.48 -1.18
C THR A 414 -18.63 -8.43 -0.66
N SER A 415 -19.18 -7.21 -0.55
CA SER A 415 -20.59 -6.98 -0.26
C SER A 415 -21.46 -6.90 -1.53
N ASP A 416 -20.89 -7.13 -2.70
CA ASP A 416 -21.58 -6.94 -3.97
C ASP A 416 -22.60 -8.05 -4.25
N PRO A 417 -23.74 -7.71 -4.87
CA PRO A 417 -24.63 -8.69 -5.47
C PRO A 417 -23.95 -9.44 -6.61
N ILE A 418 -24.00 -10.76 -6.60
CA ILE A 418 -23.40 -11.57 -7.66
C ILE A 418 -24.40 -11.83 -8.78
N ARG A 419 -24.08 -11.35 -9.98
CA ARG A 419 -24.95 -11.56 -11.16
C ARG A 419 -24.92 -13.01 -11.64
N GLY A 420 -26.05 -13.47 -12.14
CA GLY A 420 -26.17 -14.79 -12.77
C GLY A 420 -26.36 -15.97 -11.81
N THR A 421 -26.44 -15.74 -10.50
CA THR A 421 -26.71 -16.81 -9.53
C THR A 421 -27.55 -16.33 -8.35
N ARG A 422 -28.16 -17.25 -7.61
CA ARG A 422 -28.75 -17.00 -6.28
C ARG A 422 -27.80 -17.34 -5.12
N ASP A 423 -26.79 -18.11 -5.43
CA ASP A 423 -25.83 -18.64 -4.43
C ASP A 423 -24.63 -17.70 -4.30
N TRP A 424 -24.87 -16.47 -3.86
CA TRP A 424 -23.88 -15.41 -3.76
C TRP A 424 -22.75 -15.76 -2.80
N THR A 425 -23.08 -16.44 -1.69
CA THR A 425 -22.11 -16.80 -0.65
C THR A 425 -20.84 -17.43 -1.20
N LEU A 426 -20.96 -18.31 -2.21
CA LEU A 426 -19.78 -18.94 -2.84
C LEU A 426 -18.89 -17.93 -3.56
N PHE A 427 -19.47 -16.89 -4.15
CA PHE A 427 -18.77 -15.94 -5.00
C PHE A 427 -18.35 -14.67 -4.26
N GLN A 428 -18.96 -14.38 -3.11
CA GLN A 428 -18.64 -13.22 -2.28
C GLN A 428 -17.39 -13.42 -1.42
N SER A 429 -16.85 -14.63 -1.37
CA SER A 429 -15.57 -14.93 -0.75
C SER A 429 -14.63 -15.59 -1.74
N PHE A 430 -13.33 -15.33 -1.60
CA PHE A 430 -12.35 -15.90 -2.52
C PHE A 430 -10.94 -15.86 -1.92
N ARG A 431 -10.09 -16.75 -2.44
CA ARG A 431 -8.64 -16.72 -2.27
C ARG A 431 -8.00 -16.12 -3.50
N PHE A 432 -6.88 -15.44 -3.30
CA PHE A 432 -6.11 -14.81 -4.38
C PHE A 432 -4.61 -14.94 -4.17
N GLY A 433 -3.82 -14.81 -5.22
CA GLY A 433 -2.36 -14.84 -5.13
C GLY A 433 -1.67 -14.96 -6.48
N ARG A 434 -0.36 -14.67 -6.53
CA ARG A 434 0.44 -14.82 -7.75
C ARG A 434 1.32 -16.07 -7.76
N HIS A 435 1.77 -16.53 -6.62
CA HIS A 435 2.86 -17.51 -6.56
C HIS A 435 2.55 -18.79 -5.78
N GLN A 436 1.63 -18.75 -4.84
CA GLN A 436 1.40 -19.88 -3.93
C GLN A 436 -0.06 -20.30 -3.81
N LEU A 437 -0.93 -19.85 -4.70
CA LEU A 437 -2.32 -20.29 -4.71
C LEU A 437 -2.38 -21.74 -5.21
N GLU A 438 -2.62 -22.66 -4.30
CA GLU A 438 -2.62 -24.10 -4.59
C GLU A 438 -3.60 -24.84 -3.68
N TYR A 439 -4.29 -25.83 -4.24
CA TYR A 439 -5.15 -26.76 -3.53
C TYR A 439 -4.74 -28.20 -3.80
N ARG A 440 -4.83 -29.05 -2.80
CA ARG A 440 -4.53 -30.49 -2.89
C ARG A 440 -5.67 -31.31 -2.34
N PHE A 441 -6.13 -32.28 -3.11
CA PHE A 441 -7.22 -33.17 -2.73
C PHE A 441 -6.77 -34.63 -2.82
N PRO A 442 -6.85 -35.40 -1.71
CA PRO A 442 -6.61 -36.82 -1.75
C PRO A 442 -7.81 -37.51 -2.41
N VAL A 443 -7.56 -38.26 -3.47
CA VAL A 443 -8.57 -39.00 -4.24
C VAL A 443 -7.96 -40.28 -4.77
N ALA A 444 -8.76 -41.30 -5.04
CA ALA A 444 -8.28 -42.51 -5.74
C ALA A 444 -7.80 -42.16 -7.15
N ASP A 445 -6.92 -42.93 -7.71
CA ASP A 445 -6.50 -42.76 -9.11
C ASP A 445 -7.71 -42.93 -10.03
N GLY A 446 -7.85 -42.05 -11.03
CA GLY A 446 -8.97 -42.05 -11.94
C GLY A 446 -9.24 -40.72 -12.59
N ILE A 447 -10.32 -40.63 -13.36
CA ILE A 447 -10.76 -39.40 -14.01
C ILE A 447 -11.79 -38.71 -13.16
N TYR A 448 -11.61 -37.40 -12.98
CA TYR A 448 -12.48 -36.54 -12.20
C TYR A 448 -13.02 -35.39 -13.03
N ARG A 449 -14.28 -35.04 -12.77
CA ARG A 449 -14.89 -33.79 -13.19
C ARG A 449 -14.55 -32.75 -12.11
N ILE A 450 -13.97 -31.63 -12.51
CA ILE A 450 -13.60 -30.53 -11.62
C ILE A 450 -14.36 -29.30 -12.08
N GLU A 451 -15.03 -28.65 -11.15
CA GLU A 451 -15.77 -27.42 -11.39
C GLU A 451 -15.08 -26.31 -10.62
N PHE A 452 -14.66 -25.26 -11.34
CA PHE A 452 -14.10 -24.04 -10.79
C PHE A 452 -15.13 -22.93 -10.84
N TYR A 453 -15.19 -22.15 -9.76
CA TYR A 453 -16.10 -21.02 -9.62
C TYR A 453 -15.28 -19.76 -9.35
N PHE A 454 -15.51 -18.73 -10.17
CA PHE A 454 -14.78 -17.46 -10.13
C PHE A 454 -15.75 -16.30 -10.13
N THR A 455 -15.30 -15.16 -9.63
CA THR A 455 -15.92 -13.85 -9.83
C THR A 455 -14.83 -12.80 -9.96
N GLU A 456 -15.09 -11.68 -10.64
CA GLU A 456 -14.19 -10.54 -10.67
C GLU A 456 -14.71 -9.46 -9.73
N PRO A 457 -14.15 -9.33 -8.51
CA PRO A 457 -14.72 -8.49 -7.45
C PRO A 457 -14.15 -7.07 -7.41
N TRP A 458 -13.13 -6.75 -8.21
CA TRP A 458 -12.43 -5.48 -8.13
C TRP A 458 -12.58 -4.60 -9.38
N TYR A 459 -12.36 -5.21 -10.55
CA TYR A 459 -12.33 -4.42 -11.78
C TYR A 459 -13.73 -4.16 -12.31
N GLY A 460 -14.01 -2.89 -12.63
CA GLY A 460 -15.29 -2.47 -13.20
C GLY A 460 -16.31 -1.90 -12.20
N THR A 461 -15.97 -1.85 -10.89
CA THR A 461 -16.84 -1.25 -9.86
C THR A 461 -16.94 0.28 -10.00
N GLY A 462 -18.05 0.87 -9.53
CA GLY A 462 -18.18 2.31 -9.28
C GLY A 462 -18.37 3.15 -10.55
N GLY A 463 -19.38 2.86 -11.33
CA GLY A 463 -19.78 3.66 -12.48
C GLY A 463 -20.86 2.98 -13.28
N SER A 464 -21.68 3.74 -14.00
CA SER A 464 -22.68 3.22 -14.94
C SER A 464 -22.06 2.85 -16.29
N ALA A 465 -21.01 3.56 -16.70
CA ALA A 465 -20.21 3.18 -17.86
C ALA A 465 -19.14 2.20 -17.37
N SER A 466 -19.21 0.94 -17.82
CA SER A 466 -18.19 -0.03 -17.51
C SER A 466 -16.86 0.44 -18.08
N THR A 467 -15.88 0.61 -17.19
CA THR A 467 -14.49 0.69 -17.64
C THR A 467 -14.17 -0.67 -18.24
N ASP A 468 -13.64 -0.67 -19.45
CA ASP A 468 -13.14 -1.91 -20.07
C ASP A 468 -11.97 -2.42 -19.23
N CYS A 469 -12.15 -3.56 -18.61
CA CYS A 469 -11.19 -4.19 -17.72
C CYS A 469 -10.66 -5.52 -18.29
N GLU A 470 -10.94 -5.80 -19.56
CA GLU A 470 -10.35 -6.93 -20.27
C GLU A 470 -8.81 -6.86 -20.21
N GLY A 471 -8.19 -7.97 -19.89
CA GLY A 471 -6.73 -8.07 -19.80
C GLY A 471 -6.11 -7.61 -18.46
N LEU A 472 -6.88 -7.11 -17.50
CA LEU A 472 -6.36 -6.69 -16.21
C LEU A 472 -6.14 -7.86 -15.23
N ARG A 473 -6.79 -8.99 -15.47
CA ARG A 473 -6.59 -10.23 -14.71
C ARG A 473 -6.52 -11.41 -15.65
N ILE A 474 -5.33 -11.97 -15.82
CA ILE A 474 -5.08 -13.13 -16.69
C ILE A 474 -4.23 -14.14 -15.95
N PHE A 475 -4.68 -15.37 -15.85
CA PHE A 475 -3.94 -16.44 -15.20
C PHE A 475 -4.29 -17.83 -15.76
N ASP A 476 -3.35 -18.76 -15.57
CA ASP A 476 -3.49 -20.15 -15.94
C ASP A 476 -3.95 -21.00 -14.75
N VAL A 477 -4.68 -22.08 -15.06
CA VAL A 477 -5.01 -23.12 -14.07
C VAL A 477 -4.48 -24.46 -14.56
N MET A 478 -3.70 -25.12 -13.71
CA MET A 478 -3.24 -26.49 -13.91
C MET A 478 -3.88 -27.46 -12.91
N VAL A 479 -4.16 -28.64 -13.38
CA VAL A 479 -4.47 -29.80 -12.53
C VAL A 479 -3.39 -30.85 -12.74
N ASN A 480 -2.66 -31.15 -11.66
CA ASN A 480 -1.41 -31.93 -11.71
C ASN A 480 -0.46 -31.30 -12.77
N ASP A 481 -0.07 -32.05 -13.79
CA ASP A 481 0.85 -31.58 -14.84
C ASP A 481 0.10 -31.11 -16.12
N SER A 482 -1.23 -30.97 -16.07
CA SER A 482 -2.05 -30.62 -17.21
C SER A 482 -2.57 -29.18 -17.10
N LEU A 483 -2.27 -28.36 -18.09
CA LEU A 483 -2.88 -27.04 -18.27
C LEU A 483 -4.36 -27.26 -18.64
N VAL A 484 -5.29 -26.79 -17.81
CA VAL A 484 -6.74 -27.03 -18.01
C VAL A 484 -7.51 -25.75 -18.35
N LEU A 485 -6.98 -24.59 -17.93
CA LEU A 485 -7.45 -23.28 -18.36
C LEU A 485 -6.22 -22.45 -18.70
N ASP A 486 -6.17 -21.95 -19.92
CA ASP A 486 -5.10 -21.15 -20.49
C ASP A 486 -5.58 -19.70 -20.61
N ASP A 487 -4.82 -18.75 -20.10
CA ASP A 487 -5.11 -17.31 -20.17
C ASP A 487 -6.55 -16.94 -19.75
N LEU A 488 -7.01 -17.46 -18.62
CA LEU A 488 -8.35 -17.13 -18.13
C LEU A 488 -8.44 -15.68 -17.72
N ASP A 489 -9.27 -14.91 -18.43
CA ASP A 489 -9.71 -13.57 -18.05
C ASP A 489 -11.13 -13.65 -17.49
N VAL A 490 -11.27 -13.56 -16.17
CA VAL A 490 -12.56 -13.70 -15.48
C VAL A 490 -13.50 -12.54 -15.83
N TRP A 491 -12.95 -11.32 -16.02
CA TRP A 491 -13.76 -10.16 -16.38
C TRP A 491 -14.31 -10.27 -17.80
N ALA A 492 -13.52 -10.71 -18.77
CA ALA A 492 -13.97 -10.95 -20.13
C ALA A 492 -15.07 -12.02 -20.19
N GLU A 493 -15.01 -13.04 -19.32
CA GLU A 493 -15.98 -14.13 -19.26
C GLU A 493 -17.32 -13.74 -18.62
N SER A 494 -17.32 -12.94 -17.57
CA SER A 494 -18.53 -12.69 -16.75
C SER A 494 -18.73 -11.23 -16.34
N GLY A 495 -17.76 -10.37 -16.60
CA GLY A 495 -17.75 -8.97 -16.13
C GLY A 495 -17.57 -8.86 -14.61
N HIS A 496 -17.67 -7.63 -14.11
CA HIS A 496 -17.63 -7.37 -12.67
C HIS A 496 -18.77 -8.08 -11.95
N ASP A 497 -18.46 -8.76 -10.82
CA ASP A 497 -19.39 -9.52 -9.97
C ASP A 497 -20.28 -10.52 -10.71
N GLY A 498 -19.80 -11.07 -11.81
CA GLY A 498 -20.48 -12.14 -12.53
C GLY A 498 -20.07 -13.53 -12.03
N ALA A 499 -21.03 -14.43 -11.86
CA ALA A 499 -20.75 -15.82 -11.54
C ALA A 499 -20.17 -16.54 -12.78
N CYS A 500 -18.89 -16.91 -12.73
CA CYS A 500 -18.19 -17.66 -13.76
C CYS A 500 -18.00 -19.10 -13.29
N LYS A 501 -18.44 -20.08 -14.09
CA LYS A 501 -18.20 -21.51 -13.87
C LYS A 501 -17.41 -22.10 -15.00
N LYS A 502 -16.31 -22.78 -14.71
CA LYS A 502 -15.53 -23.58 -15.66
C LYS A 502 -15.55 -25.03 -15.25
N VAL A 503 -15.70 -25.92 -16.22
CA VAL A 503 -15.74 -27.37 -15.99
C VAL A 503 -14.61 -28.01 -16.79
N VAL A 504 -13.78 -28.79 -16.11
CA VAL A 504 -12.66 -29.50 -16.72
C VAL A 504 -12.65 -30.96 -16.26
N TYR A 505 -11.92 -31.79 -17.00
CA TYR A 505 -11.67 -33.17 -16.64
C TYR A 505 -10.18 -33.39 -16.47
N ALA A 506 -9.79 -34.04 -15.38
CA ALA A 506 -8.38 -34.31 -15.09
C ALA A 506 -8.19 -35.71 -14.52
N VAL A 507 -6.99 -36.24 -14.67
CA VAL A 507 -6.60 -37.55 -14.19
C VAL A 507 -5.86 -37.40 -12.87
N ALA A 508 -6.39 -38.02 -11.82
CA ALA A 508 -5.66 -38.20 -10.58
C ALA A 508 -4.70 -39.38 -10.71
N LYS A 509 -3.45 -39.16 -10.25
CA LYS A 509 -2.40 -40.17 -10.16
C LYS A 509 -1.76 -40.11 -8.78
N GLN A 510 -1.36 -41.26 -8.26
CA GLN A 510 -0.71 -41.36 -6.96
C GLN A 510 -1.57 -40.84 -5.80
N GLY A 511 -2.88 -40.98 -5.92
CA GLY A 511 -3.82 -40.61 -4.87
C GLY A 511 -4.05 -39.12 -4.68
N LEU A 512 -3.72 -38.26 -5.67
CA LEU A 512 -3.76 -36.80 -5.50
C LEU A 512 -4.29 -36.06 -6.74
N LEU A 513 -5.12 -35.06 -6.50
CA LEU A 513 -5.37 -33.95 -7.43
C LEU A 513 -4.76 -32.68 -6.84
N LYS A 514 -3.82 -32.09 -7.55
CA LYS A 514 -3.18 -30.81 -7.22
C LYS A 514 -3.70 -29.76 -8.20
N ILE A 515 -4.36 -28.73 -7.68
CA ILE A 515 -4.85 -27.59 -8.45
C ILE A 515 -3.94 -26.41 -8.12
N HIS A 516 -3.36 -25.77 -9.12
CA HIS A 516 -2.46 -24.64 -8.91
C HIS A 516 -2.50 -23.65 -10.07
N PHE A 517 -1.98 -22.47 -9.85
CA PHE A 517 -2.02 -21.32 -10.75
C PHE A 517 -0.58 -20.92 -11.11
N PRO A 518 0.05 -21.62 -12.08
CA PRO A 518 1.50 -21.54 -12.30
C PRO A 518 1.96 -20.22 -12.92
N GLU A 519 1.11 -19.63 -13.75
CA GLU A 519 1.40 -18.38 -14.45
C GLU A 519 0.28 -17.37 -14.22
N VAL A 520 0.65 -16.17 -13.79
CA VAL A 520 -0.24 -15.02 -13.66
C VAL A 520 0.35 -13.89 -14.50
N LYS A 521 -0.23 -13.66 -15.68
CA LYS A 521 0.24 -12.66 -16.64
C LYS A 521 -0.16 -11.24 -16.22
N ALA A 522 -1.37 -11.08 -15.64
CA ALA A 522 -1.85 -9.81 -15.15
C ALA A 522 -2.65 -9.98 -13.86
N GLY A 523 -2.59 -9.00 -12.97
CA GLY A 523 -3.28 -9.02 -11.68
C GLY A 523 -2.80 -10.13 -10.74
N GLN A 524 -3.75 -10.79 -10.10
CA GLN A 524 -3.56 -11.98 -9.27
C GLN A 524 -4.51 -13.08 -9.72
N ALA A 525 -4.12 -14.34 -9.62
CA ALA A 525 -5.08 -15.43 -9.71
C ALA A 525 -6.07 -15.35 -8.53
N LEU A 526 -7.30 -15.78 -8.73
CA LEU A 526 -8.30 -15.90 -7.68
C LEU A 526 -9.18 -17.14 -7.90
N ILE A 527 -9.84 -17.58 -6.85
CA ILE A 527 -10.77 -18.70 -6.86
C ILE A 527 -11.80 -18.56 -5.75
N SER A 528 -13.08 -18.69 -6.06
CA SER A 528 -14.19 -18.62 -5.12
C SER A 528 -14.67 -20.01 -4.67
N GLY A 529 -14.66 -20.99 -5.54
CA GLY A 529 -15.10 -22.34 -5.21
C GLY A 529 -14.51 -23.43 -6.08
N ILE A 530 -14.39 -24.60 -5.48
CA ILE A 530 -13.91 -25.82 -6.15
C ILE A 530 -14.86 -26.97 -5.83
N ALA A 531 -15.36 -27.67 -6.85
CA ALA A 531 -16.05 -28.94 -6.66
C ALA A 531 -15.37 -30.06 -7.45
N ILE A 532 -15.21 -31.21 -6.82
CA ILE A 532 -14.57 -32.39 -7.41
C ILE A 532 -15.55 -33.55 -7.37
N ALA A 533 -15.82 -34.14 -8.53
CA ALA A 533 -16.78 -35.20 -8.70
C ALA A 533 -16.23 -36.36 -9.55
N SER A 534 -16.73 -37.55 -9.30
CA SER A 534 -16.41 -38.77 -10.04
C SER A 534 -17.68 -39.42 -10.60
N ALA A 535 -17.58 -40.05 -11.76
CA ALA A 535 -18.64 -40.93 -12.25
C ALA A 535 -18.79 -42.23 -11.41
N ASN A 536 -17.75 -42.57 -10.64
CA ASN A 536 -17.81 -43.70 -9.74
C ASN A 536 -18.58 -43.32 -8.46
N GLN A 537 -19.76 -43.90 -8.30
CA GLN A 537 -20.68 -43.65 -7.17
C GLN A 537 -20.20 -44.23 -5.83
N GLU A 538 -19.26 -45.16 -5.85
CA GLU A 538 -18.76 -45.85 -4.63
C GLU A 538 -17.61 -45.07 -3.95
N LEU A 539 -16.99 -44.11 -4.63
CA LEU A 539 -15.91 -43.31 -4.07
C LEU A 539 -16.41 -42.45 -2.92
N LYS A 540 -15.60 -42.36 -1.88
CA LYS A 540 -15.83 -41.49 -0.74
C LYS A 540 -14.70 -40.47 -0.63
N PRO A 541 -14.97 -39.25 -0.13
CA PRO A 541 -13.92 -38.29 0.14
C PRO A 541 -12.95 -38.87 1.18
N SER A 542 -11.67 -38.69 0.93
CA SER A 542 -10.68 -38.97 1.95
C SER A 542 -10.56 -37.76 2.87
N VAL A 543 -10.49 -38.03 4.18
CA VAL A 543 -10.17 -36.96 5.13
C VAL A 543 -8.68 -36.66 4.98
N PHE A 544 -8.35 -35.44 4.61
CA PHE A 544 -6.97 -34.98 4.73
C PHE A 544 -6.60 -35.13 6.22
N PRO A 545 -5.48 -35.74 6.57
CA PRO A 545 -5.04 -35.71 7.94
C PRO A 545 -5.01 -34.26 8.38
N ALA A 546 -5.64 -33.95 9.50
CA ALA A 546 -5.61 -32.62 10.09
C ALA A 546 -4.16 -32.18 10.02
N SER A 547 -3.86 -31.27 9.14
CA SER A 547 -2.49 -31.05 8.76
C SER A 547 -1.79 -30.45 9.97
N GLY A 548 -0.85 -31.16 10.51
CA GLY A 548 0.13 -30.59 11.40
C GLY A 548 1.11 -29.64 10.68
N LEU A 549 0.70 -29.03 9.55
CA LEU A 549 1.49 -28.02 8.88
C LEU A 549 1.56 -26.80 9.78
N LYS A 550 2.74 -26.57 10.31
CA LYS A 550 3.02 -25.33 11.05
C LYS A 550 3.06 -24.17 10.08
N ALA A 551 2.69 -22.99 10.55
CA ALA A 551 2.86 -21.75 9.82
C ALA A 551 4.27 -21.65 9.19
N SER A 552 5.31 -22.06 9.93
CA SER A 552 6.68 -22.12 9.44
C SER A 552 6.90 -22.99 8.19
N GLU A 553 6.13 -24.06 8.01
CA GLU A 553 6.28 -24.94 6.84
C GLU A 553 5.63 -24.35 5.57
N LEU A 554 4.55 -23.61 5.74
CA LEU A 554 3.94 -22.85 4.65
C LEU A 554 4.81 -21.67 4.23
N LEU A 555 5.44 -21.03 5.21
CA LEU A 555 6.21 -19.83 5.05
C LEU A 555 7.68 -20.09 4.66
N SER A 556 8.18 -21.31 4.89
CA SER A 556 9.54 -21.71 4.48
C SER A 556 9.63 -22.18 3.04
N ALA A 557 8.52 -22.49 2.39
CA ALA A 557 8.49 -22.82 0.98
C ALA A 557 8.75 -21.56 0.16
N ALA A 558 9.94 -21.22 0.17
CA ALA A 558 10.69 -20.18 -0.42
C ALA A 558 10.27 -19.74 -1.82
N ASP A 559 9.25 -18.98 -1.93
CA ASP A 559 9.34 -17.88 -2.89
C ASP A 559 9.47 -16.57 -2.13
N ARG A 560 10.67 -16.37 -1.61
CA ARG A 560 11.07 -15.19 -0.83
C ARG A 560 11.09 -13.90 -1.64
N ASN A 561 10.78 -13.96 -2.92
CA ASN A 561 10.57 -12.80 -3.77
C ASN A 561 9.17 -12.23 -3.63
N TRP A 562 8.39 -12.76 -2.70
CA TRP A 562 7.01 -12.45 -2.57
C TRP A 562 6.65 -11.97 -1.17
N VAL A 563 5.61 -11.19 -1.14
CA VAL A 563 5.00 -10.56 -0.01
C VAL A 563 5.02 -11.35 1.25
N ALA A 564 5.89 -10.96 2.11
CA ALA A 564 5.84 -11.21 3.54
C ALA A 564 5.25 -12.56 3.97
N PRO A 565 5.78 -13.66 3.50
CA PRO A 565 5.36 -14.95 4.00
C PRO A 565 5.70 -15.15 5.48
N ASP A 566 6.45 -14.25 6.09
CA ASP A 566 7.03 -14.43 7.42
C ASP A 566 6.26 -13.67 8.51
N TRP A 567 4.97 -13.38 8.32
CA TRP A 567 4.22 -12.57 9.25
C TRP A 567 3.16 -13.34 10.01
N SER A 568 3.04 -13.00 11.27
CA SER A 568 1.84 -13.22 12.05
C SER A 568 1.23 -11.88 12.43
N TRP A 569 -0.08 -11.86 12.54
CA TRP A 569 -0.80 -10.73 13.06
C TRP A 569 -0.96 -10.86 14.57
N GLU A 570 -0.75 -9.77 15.24
CA GLU A 570 -1.08 -9.65 16.64
C GLU A 570 -2.04 -8.49 16.82
N ALA A 571 -3.18 -8.79 17.37
CA ALA A 571 -4.10 -7.76 17.85
C ALA A 571 -3.52 -7.20 19.15
N ALA A 572 -2.92 -6.02 19.11
CA ALA A 572 -2.55 -5.26 20.28
C ALA A 572 -3.31 -3.94 20.26
N ASP A 573 -3.96 -3.62 21.34
CA ASP A 573 -4.70 -2.36 21.54
C ASP A 573 -5.77 -2.10 20.46
N LYS A 574 -6.43 -3.15 19.95
CA LYS A 574 -7.40 -3.13 18.85
C LYS A 574 -6.82 -2.72 17.49
N GLU A 575 -5.52 -2.62 17.37
CA GLU A 575 -4.81 -2.43 16.12
C GLU A 575 -4.17 -3.75 15.68
N LEU A 576 -4.31 -4.10 14.43
CA LEU A 576 -3.59 -5.23 13.86
C LEU A 576 -2.11 -4.90 13.76
N LEU A 577 -1.31 -5.61 14.54
CA LEU A 577 0.14 -5.57 14.45
C LEU A 577 0.61 -6.78 13.67
N VAL A 578 1.52 -6.55 12.76
CA VAL A 578 2.29 -7.64 12.17
C VAL A 578 3.44 -7.95 13.11
N LYS A 579 3.46 -9.16 13.59
CA LYS A 579 4.65 -9.74 14.21
C LYS A 579 5.19 -10.81 13.29
N THR A 580 6.43 -10.66 12.92
CA THR A 580 7.17 -11.78 12.33
C THR A 580 7.44 -12.76 13.46
N PRO A 581 6.99 -14.03 13.38
CA PRO A 581 7.36 -15.05 14.34
C PRO A 581 8.88 -15.09 14.48
N LYS A 582 9.39 -15.20 15.71
CA LYS A 582 10.84 -15.19 15.96
C LYS A 582 11.59 -16.26 15.17
N GLU A 583 10.93 -17.38 14.91
CA GLU A 583 11.46 -18.48 14.12
C GLU A 583 11.52 -18.19 12.61
N LEU A 584 10.76 -17.19 12.16
CA LEU A 584 10.65 -16.81 10.75
C LEU A 584 11.32 -15.47 10.45
N LEU A 585 11.79 -14.77 11.50
CA LEU A 585 12.68 -13.66 11.28
C LEU A 585 13.93 -14.27 10.61
N PRO A 586 14.23 -13.97 9.32
CA PRO A 586 15.57 -14.19 8.86
C PRO A 586 16.47 -13.53 9.91
N GLU A 587 17.44 -14.24 10.45
CA GLU A 587 18.50 -13.59 11.20
C GLU A 587 18.81 -12.31 10.43
N ASP A 588 18.72 -11.19 11.10
CA ASP A 588 18.66 -9.84 10.50
C ASP A 588 19.99 -9.48 9.82
N LYS A 589 20.44 -10.37 8.91
CA LYS A 589 21.64 -10.20 8.07
C LYS A 589 21.49 -9.09 7.05
N ASN A 590 20.24 -8.59 6.87
CA ASN A 590 19.88 -7.49 5.98
C ASN A 590 19.10 -6.38 6.68
N ALA A 591 18.84 -6.46 7.99
CA ALA A 591 18.69 -5.21 8.72
C ALA A 591 19.93 -4.42 8.37
N ARG A 592 19.81 -3.22 7.81
CA ARG A 592 20.95 -2.32 7.70
C ARG A 592 21.58 -2.35 9.08
N ALA A 593 22.68 -3.10 9.18
CA ALA A 593 23.43 -3.11 10.40
C ALA A 593 23.69 -1.65 10.69
N SER A 594 23.20 -1.17 11.84
CA SER A 594 23.59 0.15 12.30
C SER A 594 25.11 0.15 12.23
N VAL A 595 25.67 1.03 11.42
CA VAL A 595 27.11 1.12 11.35
C VAL A 595 27.54 1.71 12.68
N ALA A 596 28.16 0.89 13.50
CA ALA A 596 28.69 1.32 14.78
C ALA A 596 30.09 1.90 14.58
N TYR A 597 30.29 3.07 15.12
CA TYR A 597 31.55 3.78 15.17
C TYR A 597 32.01 3.80 16.63
N GLU A 598 33.01 2.98 16.94
CA GLU A 598 33.49 2.81 18.31
C GLU A 598 34.12 4.10 18.86
N ALA A 599 33.85 4.41 20.13
CA ALA A 599 34.32 5.64 20.74
C ALA A 599 35.85 5.69 20.90
N GLU A 600 36.48 4.55 21.11
CA GLU A 600 37.95 4.47 21.21
C GLU A 600 38.68 4.77 19.91
N THR A 601 38.00 4.69 18.77
CA THR A 601 38.56 5.06 17.45
C THR A 601 38.30 6.53 17.09
N ALA A 602 37.43 7.18 17.82
CA ALA A 602 37.08 8.58 17.63
C ALA A 602 38.21 9.54 18.01
N SER A 603 38.16 10.76 17.47
CA SER A 603 39.04 11.86 17.88
C SER A 603 38.54 12.46 19.18
N VAL A 604 39.31 12.34 20.25
CA VAL A 604 38.92 12.81 21.61
C VAL A 604 39.85 13.91 22.09
N LYS A 605 39.26 14.96 22.66
CA LYS A 605 40.01 16.08 23.25
C LYS A 605 39.57 16.30 24.70
N GLY A 606 40.50 16.81 25.53
CA GLY A 606 40.27 17.09 26.93
C GLY A 606 40.78 16.01 27.86
N ALA A 607 40.21 15.91 29.07
CA ALA A 607 40.58 14.91 30.06
C ALA A 607 39.77 13.63 29.87
N PHE A 608 40.39 12.55 29.44
CA PHE A 608 39.72 11.28 29.20
C PHE A 608 40.63 10.10 29.48
N THR A 609 40.02 8.91 29.65
CA THR A 609 40.71 7.62 29.67
C THR A 609 39.95 6.62 28.78
N LYS A 610 40.69 5.76 28.07
CA LYS A 610 40.11 4.63 27.35
C LYS A 610 40.30 3.38 28.25
N ARG A 611 39.20 2.74 28.59
CA ARG A 611 39.21 1.56 29.45
C ARG A 611 38.03 0.65 29.19
N GLU A 612 38.22 -0.62 29.50
CA GLU A 612 37.15 -1.61 29.49
C GLU A 612 36.20 -1.42 30.69
N HIS A 613 34.93 -1.51 30.45
CA HIS A 613 33.89 -1.59 31.45
C HIS A 613 32.80 -2.55 31.01
N ARG A 614 32.49 -3.57 31.80
CA ARG A 614 31.51 -4.62 31.48
C ARG A 614 31.74 -5.28 30.13
N LYS A 615 32.99 -5.64 29.83
CA LYS A 615 33.45 -6.26 28.54
C LYS A 615 33.24 -5.36 27.30
N GLN A 616 33.16 -4.06 27.47
CA GLN A 616 33.08 -3.09 26.39
C GLN A 616 34.14 -2.01 26.60
N MET A 617 34.89 -1.69 25.56
CA MET A 617 35.87 -0.62 25.57
C MET A 617 35.13 0.71 25.42
N GLY A 618 35.45 1.69 26.22
CA GLY A 618 34.79 3.00 26.16
C GLY A 618 35.73 4.16 26.47
N VAL A 619 35.32 5.35 26.08
CA VAL A 619 35.99 6.63 26.40
C VAL A 619 35.29 7.26 27.60
N PHE A 620 36.01 7.41 28.69
CA PHE A 620 35.53 7.96 29.94
C PHE A 620 36.10 9.35 30.18
N PHE A 621 35.24 10.34 30.31
CA PHE A 621 35.65 11.72 30.55
C PHE A 621 35.86 12.01 32.04
N GLY A 622 36.98 12.66 32.31
CA GLY A 622 37.34 13.18 33.61
C GLY A 622 37.11 14.68 33.73
N LYS A 623 37.49 15.24 34.90
CA LYS A 623 37.39 16.68 35.17
C LYS A 623 38.33 17.44 34.23
N GLY A 624 37.78 18.26 33.35
CA GLY A 624 38.54 19.05 32.38
C GLY A 624 37.66 20.08 31.68
N LYS A 625 38.24 21.15 31.18
CA LYS A 625 37.54 22.13 30.34
C LYS A 625 37.62 21.74 28.89
N LYS A 626 36.52 21.99 28.12
CA LYS A 626 36.43 21.75 26.65
C LYS A 626 36.63 20.29 26.26
N ASN A 627 35.98 19.38 26.94
CA ASN A 627 35.93 17.97 26.56
C ASN A 627 35.11 17.78 25.27
N SER A 628 35.62 16.96 24.36
CA SER A 628 34.87 16.61 23.13
C SER A 628 35.27 15.24 22.58
N ILE A 629 34.34 14.63 21.82
CA ILE A 629 34.55 13.42 21.02
C ILE A 629 33.95 13.63 19.65
N GLU A 630 34.73 13.31 18.59
CA GLU A 630 34.36 13.49 17.20
C GLU A 630 34.51 12.16 16.46
N TRP A 631 33.43 11.67 15.88
CA TRP A 631 33.42 10.55 14.95
C TRP A 631 33.42 11.02 13.51
N SER A 632 34.22 10.35 12.67
CA SER A 632 34.11 10.45 11.22
C SER A 632 33.17 9.36 10.74
N VAL A 633 32.09 9.73 10.07
CA VAL A 633 31.01 8.83 9.69
C VAL A 633 30.74 8.90 8.20
N SER A 634 30.22 7.82 7.63
CA SER A 634 29.79 7.79 6.24
C SER A 634 28.33 7.38 6.12
N THR A 635 27.64 7.96 5.14
CA THR A 635 26.26 7.69 4.81
C THR A 635 26.14 7.18 3.38
N GLY A 636 25.28 6.19 3.15
CA GLY A 636 25.17 5.55 1.83
C GLY A 636 23.96 6.04 1.00
N LEU A 637 23.02 6.77 1.61
CA LEU A 637 21.80 7.25 0.95
C LEU A 637 21.52 8.69 1.36
N ALA A 638 20.78 9.41 0.51
CA ALA A 638 20.24 10.71 0.86
C ALA A 638 18.95 10.50 1.71
N GLN A 639 19.05 10.74 3.00
CA GLN A 639 17.92 10.58 3.94
C GLN A 639 18.22 11.33 5.26
N ILE A 640 17.23 11.36 6.16
CA ILE A 640 17.44 11.70 7.57
C ILE A 640 17.97 10.47 8.28
N TYR A 641 19.07 10.60 8.99
CA TYR A 641 19.69 9.52 9.75
C TYR A 641 19.41 9.65 11.24
N ALA A 642 19.15 8.53 11.89
CA ALA A 642 19.17 8.42 13.34
C ALA A 642 20.61 8.33 13.84
N LEU A 643 20.92 9.13 14.84
CA LEU A 643 22.19 9.14 15.55
C LEU A 643 21.96 8.59 16.95
N ARG A 644 22.49 7.39 17.23
CA ARG A 644 22.30 6.68 18.50
C ARG A 644 23.62 6.60 19.23
N PHE A 645 23.68 7.24 20.41
CA PHE A 645 24.88 7.25 21.24
C PHE A 645 24.75 6.22 22.36
N LYS A 646 25.65 5.25 22.39
CA LYS A 646 25.79 4.31 23.49
C LYS A 646 26.68 4.93 24.56
N TYR A 647 26.10 5.19 25.72
CA TYR A 647 26.72 5.99 26.76
C TYR A 647 26.47 5.44 28.15
N MET A 648 27.24 5.94 29.12
CA MET A 648 27.02 5.75 30.52
C MET A 648 27.21 7.09 31.27
N ASN A 649 26.28 7.41 32.18
CA ASN A 649 26.30 8.61 33.00
C ASN A 649 26.05 8.25 34.48
N PRO A 650 27.06 7.90 35.28
CA PRO A 650 26.91 7.56 36.67
C PRO A 650 26.87 8.78 37.64
N THR A 651 26.77 10.01 37.11
CA THR A 651 26.88 11.24 37.93
C THR A 651 25.68 11.55 38.81
N GLY A 652 24.58 10.81 38.68
CA GLY A 652 23.33 11.05 39.41
C GLY A 652 22.53 12.26 38.92
N LYS A 653 22.88 12.84 37.79
CA LYS A 653 22.16 13.95 37.16
C LYS A 653 22.24 13.87 35.64
N PRO A 654 21.23 14.36 34.89
CA PRO A 654 21.31 14.46 33.45
C PRO A 654 22.38 15.50 33.04
N LEU A 655 23.15 15.18 31.98
CA LEU A 655 24.20 16.06 31.48
C LEU A 655 23.84 16.55 30.07
N PRO A 656 23.75 17.88 29.85
CA PRO A 656 23.57 18.46 28.52
C PRO A 656 24.91 18.50 27.77
N VAL A 657 24.91 18.04 26.50
CA VAL A 657 26.08 18.03 25.63
C VAL A 657 25.66 18.59 24.26
N ARG A 658 26.44 19.50 23.73
CA ARG A 658 26.22 20.04 22.40
C ARG A 658 26.57 18.98 21.36
N MET A 659 25.65 18.69 20.46
CA MET A 659 25.83 17.77 19.35
C MET A 659 25.82 18.56 18.06
N GLN A 660 26.85 18.38 17.23
CA GLN A 660 26.95 18.98 15.91
C GLN A 660 27.15 17.91 14.86
N PHE A 661 26.37 17.99 13.79
CA PHE A 661 26.53 17.18 12.59
C PHE A 661 27.09 18.08 11.49
N ILE A 662 28.26 17.73 10.97
CA ILE A 662 29.11 18.63 10.16
C ILE A 662 29.42 17.92 8.83
N ASP A 663 29.29 18.61 7.72
CA ASP A 663 29.64 18.07 6.41
C ASP A 663 31.15 18.09 6.12
N SER A 664 31.55 17.51 4.98
CA SER A 664 32.95 17.44 4.54
C SER A 664 33.58 18.81 4.24
N LYS A 665 32.77 19.86 4.06
CA LYS A 665 33.20 21.26 3.83
C LYS A 665 33.29 22.03 5.16
N GLY A 666 32.96 21.41 6.29
CA GLY A 666 32.96 22.05 7.62
C GLY A 666 31.70 22.85 7.94
N VAL A 667 30.64 22.69 7.13
CA VAL A 667 29.35 23.35 7.41
C VAL A 667 28.59 22.53 8.42
N THR A 668 28.13 23.15 9.48
CA THR A 668 27.28 22.53 10.50
C THR A 668 25.84 22.43 9.99
N LEU A 669 25.37 21.22 9.73
CA LEU A 669 24.02 20.92 9.26
C LEU A 669 23.01 20.81 10.38
N LYS A 670 23.44 20.34 11.57
CA LYS A 670 22.65 20.34 12.80
C LYS A 670 23.52 20.78 13.98
N ASP A 671 22.94 21.57 14.86
CA ASP A 671 23.54 22.04 16.11
C ASP A 671 22.46 21.99 17.20
N ASP A 672 22.60 21.14 18.17
CA ASP A 672 21.56 20.86 19.17
C ASP A 672 22.17 20.52 20.54
N ILE A 673 21.39 20.63 21.61
CA ILE A 673 21.77 20.18 22.93
C ILE A 673 21.08 18.84 23.22
N LEU A 674 21.88 17.80 23.29
CA LEU A 674 21.42 16.46 23.61
C LEU A 674 21.64 16.21 25.10
N THR A 675 20.58 15.86 25.81
CA THR A 675 20.66 15.51 27.21
C THR A 675 20.93 14.03 27.39
N PHE A 676 21.97 13.69 28.15
CA PHE A 676 22.32 12.33 28.55
C PHE A 676 21.79 12.03 29.96
N PRO A 677 20.67 11.32 30.11
CA PRO A 677 20.11 10.94 31.39
C PRO A 677 21.08 10.13 32.26
N GLU A 678 20.85 10.11 33.57
CA GLU A 678 21.65 9.27 34.45
C GLU A 678 21.50 7.77 34.14
N THR A 679 22.58 7.03 34.26
CA THR A 679 22.63 5.57 34.05
C THR A 679 23.54 4.95 35.12
N PRO A 680 22.99 4.56 36.26
CA PRO A 680 23.83 3.97 37.30
C PRO A 680 24.55 2.72 36.76
N ASP A 681 25.84 2.85 36.51
CA ASP A 681 26.74 1.78 36.12
C ASP A 681 26.22 0.83 34.97
N LYS A 682 25.46 1.38 34.01
CA LYS A 682 24.96 0.60 32.84
C LYS A 682 25.05 1.41 31.55
N TRP A 683 25.47 0.73 30.48
CA TRP A 683 25.37 1.30 29.14
C TRP A 683 23.91 1.44 28.72
N LYS A 684 23.55 2.60 28.21
CA LYS A 684 22.23 2.89 27.62
C LYS A 684 22.39 3.59 26.27
N MET A 685 21.29 3.73 25.56
CA MET A 685 21.24 4.45 24.29
C MET A 685 20.45 5.75 24.46
N VAL A 686 20.95 6.82 23.86
CA VAL A 686 20.20 8.06 23.60
C VAL A 686 20.23 8.33 22.11
N SER A 687 19.13 8.80 21.55
CA SER A 687 18.97 8.98 20.10
C SER A 687 18.58 10.42 19.76
N THR A 688 19.06 10.87 18.61
CA THR A 688 18.62 12.08 17.91
C THR A 688 18.69 11.82 16.40
N THR A 689 18.37 12.78 15.58
CA THR A 689 18.45 12.66 14.12
C THR A 689 19.40 13.70 13.52
N THR A 690 19.75 13.57 12.26
CA THR A 690 20.51 14.61 11.54
C THR A 690 19.70 15.92 11.37
N GLY A 691 18.38 15.86 11.62
CA GLY A 691 17.49 17.04 11.57
C GLY A 691 17.06 17.45 10.16
N THR A 692 17.76 17.04 9.13
CA THR A 692 17.48 17.31 7.72
C THR A 692 17.94 16.14 6.85
N PHE A 693 17.43 16.06 5.63
CA PHE A 693 17.97 15.18 4.61
C PHE A 693 19.41 15.56 4.30
N ILE A 694 20.29 14.57 4.29
CA ILE A 694 21.70 14.74 3.91
C ILE A 694 22.04 13.77 2.80
N ASN A 695 22.98 14.14 1.94
CA ASN A 695 23.46 13.30 0.85
C ASN A 695 24.26 12.10 1.37
N ALA A 696 24.43 11.09 0.53
CA ALA A 696 25.48 10.11 0.73
C ALA A 696 26.85 10.80 0.73
N GLY A 697 27.72 10.43 1.68
CA GLY A 697 29.02 11.08 1.81
C GLY A 697 29.67 10.88 3.16
N TYR A 698 30.67 11.74 3.44
CA TYR A 698 31.43 11.73 4.70
C TYR A 698 31.06 12.93 5.54
N TYR A 699 30.87 12.69 6.83
CA TYR A 699 30.45 13.68 7.81
C TYR A 699 31.19 13.50 9.13
N LYS A 700 31.05 14.48 10.00
CA LYS A 700 31.55 14.43 11.37
C LYS A 700 30.40 14.59 12.34
N VAL A 701 30.41 13.80 13.40
CA VAL A 701 29.52 13.94 14.55
C VAL A 701 30.37 14.34 15.74
N LEU A 702 30.16 15.56 16.23
CA LEU A 702 30.92 16.13 17.34
C LEU A 702 30.02 16.30 18.55
N LEU A 703 30.39 15.67 19.65
CA LEU A 703 29.84 15.95 20.99
C LEU A 703 30.84 16.80 21.79
N SER A 704 30.36 17.88 22.39
CA SER A 704 31.20 18.80 23.16
C SER A 704 30.45 19.44 24.34
N ALA A 705 31.11 19.62 25.49
CA ALA A 705 30.60 20.38 26.59
C ALA A 705 31.74 20.97 27.42
N GLU A 706 31.44 21.99 28.22
CA GLU A 706 32.41 22.56 29.17
C GLU A 706 32.75 21.53 30.25
N ASP A 707 31.77 20.74 30.66
CA ASP A 707 31.94 19.66 31.67
C ASP A 707 31.27 18.38 31.18
N MET A 708 32.06 17.38 30.87
CA MET A 708 31.64 16.00 30.58
C MET A 708 32.11 15.01 31.64
N ASN A 709 32.54 15.52 32.79
CA ASN A 709 33.11 14.68 33.87
C ASN A 709 32.14 13.59 34.32
N GLY A 710 32.61 12.35 34.30
CA GLY A 710 31.83 11.17 34.62
C GLY A 710 31.05 10.57 33.45
N LEU A 711 30.89 11.29 32.34
CA LEU A 711 30.22 10.75 31.12
C LEU A 711 31.16 9.80 30.38
N ALA A 712 30.63 8.70 29.88
CA ALA A 712 31.37 7.77 29.07
C ALA A 712 30.60 7.41 27.79
N PHE A 713 31.34 7.14 26.71
CA PHE A 713 30.79 6.68 25.41
C PHE A 713 31.46 5.39 24.98
N ASP A 714 30.63 4.47 24.47
CA ASP A 714 31.06 3.20 23.89
C ASP A 714 31.04 3.28 22.35
N ALA A 715 29.92 3.72 21.76
CA ALA A 715 29.78 3.82 20.32
C ALA A 715 28.77 4.89 19.90
N LEU A 716 28.91 5.34 18.64
CA LEU A 716 27.89 6.01 17.87
C LEU A 716 27.37 5.03 16.81
N GLU A 717 26.07 4.80 16.78
CA GLU A 717 25.40 4.06 15.72
C GLU A 717 24.65 5.02 14.80
N ILE A 718 24.76 4.81 13.49
CA ILE A 718 24.02 5.54 12.47
C ILE A 718 23.10 4.57 11.73
N GLN A 719 21.83 4.92 11.66
CA GLN A 719 20.78 4.12 11.01
C GLN A 719 20.06 4.93 9.94
#